data_29805be6f80eb86f86d76e55851c59d1
#
_entry.id   29805be6f80eb86f86d76e55851c59d1
#
_cell.length_a   1.000
_cell.length_b   1.000
_cell.length_c   1.000
_cell.angle_alpha   90.00
_cell.angle_beta   90.00
_cell.angle_gamma   90.00
#
_symmetry.space_group_name_H-M   'P 1'
#
loop_
_entity.id
_entity.type
_entity.pdbx_description
1 polymer ?
#
loop_
_entity_poly.entity_id
_entity_poly.type
_entity_poly.pdbx_seq_one_letter_code
_entity_poly.pdbx_strand_id
1 'polypeptide(L)'
;MGMTIGQKLIKSHLVSGDMTPGSEVGLKIDQTLTQDATGTMAYLELEAMGIEQVKTELSVAYIDHNTLQTGFENADDHRFIQGVAKKRGIRFSRPGNGICHQVHLERFGKPGKTLIGSDSHTPTGGGIGMLAMGAGGLDVAVAMGGGTYYITMPKMVRVNLTGKLSPWVAAKDVILEVLRIMTVKGGVGKIIEYGGEGVATLTVPERATITNMGAELGATTSVFPSDDVTKAFLKAQGREEDWVELKADEDAVYDEVIDIDLSSLAPMAACPHMPDRVKSVTEIGKIKVDQVCIGSCTNSSLLDMMKVAAILKGKTVHPAVSLSIAPGSKQVLNMISQNGALSDMIDAGARILESACGPCIGMGQSPNSAGVSLRTFNRNFEGRSGTADAGIYLVSPEVAAASAITGYLTDPRDLGEFPEIILPDEFIINDNMVAMPATPVEAKDVEVMYGPNIKPFPTSEPMGDDITAKAVLKVGDDITTDHIMPAGAKILPYRSNIPFLSQYCFGVCDKTFPERIKSEGKGIVIGGANYGQGSSREHAALVPLYLGVKAVITKSFARIHCANLINAGILPLTFQNADDYDKISQGDELSLKGIKDAIVNNKPAILVNLTKNEEYDINYDLSQRQKDIILAGGLLNYTKESF
;
A
#
# COMPACT_ATOMS: atom_id res chain seq x y z
N MET A 1 27.87 -8.10 18.14
CA MET A 1 26.48 -7.63 18.35
C MET A 1 25.65 -8.36 17.32
N GLY A 2 24.69 -9.13 17.77
CA GLY A 2 23.81 -9.90 16.89
C GLY A 2 22.90 -9.00 16.06
N MET A 3 22.40 -9.53 14.95
CA MET A 3 21.55 -8.81 14.01
C MET A 3 20.10 -9.25 14.13
N THR A 4 19.19 -8.28 13.99
CA THR A 4 17.76 -8.51 13.81
C THR A 4 17.49 -9.12 12.43
N ILE A 5 16.28 -9.63 12.19
CA ILE A 5 15.86 -10.13 10.86
C ILE A 5 15.95 -9.01 9.82
N GLY A 6 15.42 -7.82 10.16
CA GLY A 6 15.45 -6.67 9.28
C GLY A 6 16.88 -6.28 8.88
N GLN A 7 17.83 -6.27 9.84
CA GLN A 7 19.23 -6.00 9.56
C GLN A 7 19.87 -7.07 8.68
N LYS A 8 19.57 -8.37 8.90
CA LYS A 8 20.08 -9.46 8.05
C LYS A 8 19.60 -9.33 6.62
N LEU A 9 18.31 -9.04 6.44
CA LEU A 9 17.71 -8.84 5.12
C LEU A 9 18.31 -7.63 4.38
N ILE A 10 18.48 -6.50 5.07
CA ILE A 10 19.13 -5.32 4.49
C ILE A 10 20.58 -5.64 4.12
N LYS A 11 21.35 -6.25 5.04
CA LYS A 11 22.76 -6.55 4.81
C LYS A 11 23.00 -7.49 3.63
N SER A 12 22.15 -8.49 3.45
CA SER A 12 22.28 -9.46 2.34
C SER A 12 21.99 -8.85 0.97
N HIS A 13 21.32 -7.69 0.91
CA HIS A 13 20.96 -6.99 -0.32
C HIS A 13 21.61 -5.61 -0.45
N LEU A 14 22.52 -5.25 0.48
CA LEU A 14 23.16 -3.94 0.50
C LEU A 14 24.11 -3.78 -0.70
N VAL A 15 23.86 -2.76 -1.51
CA VAL A 15 24.68 -2.37 -2.65
C VAL A 15 25.58 -1.18 -2.28
N SER A 16 25.02 -0.23 -1.50
CA SER A 16 25.74 0.99 -1.10
C SER A 16 25.18 1.54 0.20
N GLY A 17 25.98 2.41 0.85
CA GLY A 17 25.59 3.07 2.10
C GLY A 17 26.05 2.32 3.35
N ASP A 18 25.68 2.86 4.51
CA ASP A 18 26.03 2.37 5.83
C ASP A 18 24.75 2.02 6.60
N MET A 19 24.76 0.91 7.33
CA MET A 19 23.63 0.42 8.12
C MET A 19 23.40 1.20 9.43
N THR A 20 23.86 2.45 9.50
CA THR A 20 23.56 3.34 10.62
C THR A 20 22.13 3.91 10.46
N PRO A 21 21.24 3.81 11.46
CA PRO A 21 19.89 4.37 11.38
C PRO A 21 19.91 5.83 10.95
N GLY A 22 19.09 6.17 9.94
CA GLY A 22 19.00 7.51 9.37
C GLY A 22 19.91 7.77 8.16
N SER A 23 20.92 6.91 7.87
CA SER A 23 21.74 7.02 6.64
C SER A 23 20.98 6.48 5.43
N GLU A 24 21.36 6.91 4.23
CA GLU A 24 20.83 6.34 2.99
C GLU A 24 21.51 5.01 2.68
N VAL A 25 20.72 3.99 2.38
CA VAL A 25 21.20 2.67 1.96
C VAL A 25 20.55 2.28 0.64
N GLY A 26 21.36 1.76 -0.27
CA GLY A 26 20.94 1.23 -1.56
C GLY A 26 20.83 -0.29 -1.52
N LEU A 27 19.69 -0.81 -1.96
CA LEU A 27 19.34 -2.23 -1.93
C LEU A 27 19.17 -2.80 -3.33
N LYS A 28 19.67 -4.01 -3.53
CA LYS A 28 19.30 -4.85 -4.66
C LYS A 28 17.89 -5.38 -4.44
N ILE A 29 17.07 -5.34 -5.48
CA ILE A 29 15.72 -5.89 -5.46
C ILE A 29 15.67 -7.19 -6.25
N ASP A 30 15.19 -8.27 -5.60
CA ASP A 30 15.04 -9.58 -6.22
C ASP A 30 13.70 -9.70 -6.96
N GLN A 31 12.62 -9.20 -6.37
CA GLN A 31 11.28 -9.35 -6.91
C GLN A 31 10.54 -8.01 -7.00
N THR A 32 9.72 -7.86 -8.03
CA THR A 32 8.80 -6.71 -8.14
C THR A 32 7.36 -7.15 -8.36
N LEU A 33 6.44 -6.32 -7.87
CA LEU A 33 5.01 -6.50 -7.97
C LEU A 33 4.36 -5.22 -8.51
N THR A 34 3.54 -5.35 -9.55
CA THR A 34 2.63 -4.27 -9.97
C THR A 34 1.19 -4.79 -10.01
N GLN A 35 0.23 -3.91 -9.79
CA GLN A 35 -1.19 -4.19 -9.96
C GLN A 35 -1.80 -3.19 -10.96
N ASP A 36 -2.94 -3.51 -11.54
CA ASP A 36 -3.48 -2.78 -12.70
C ASP A 36 -3.92 -1.33 -12.42
N ALA A 37 -4.08 -0.94 -11.16
CA ALA A 37 -4.36 0.46 -10.82
C ALA A 37 -3.13 1.38 -10.87
N THR A 38 -1.90 0.83 -10.88
CA THR A 38 -0.63 1.58 -10.90
C THR A 38 0.32 1.07 -12.00
N GLY A 39 0.14 -0.16 -12.48
CA GLY A 39 1.05 -0.84 -13.38
C GLY A 39 1.16 -0.18 -14.76
N THR A 40 0.08 0.35 -15.33
CA THR A 40 0.14 1.05 -16.63
C THR A 40 1.16 2.18 -16.59
N MET A 41 1.16 3.00 -15.52
CA MET A 41 2.13 4.09 -15.38
C MET A 41 3.55 3.57 -15.18
N ALA A 42 3.76 2.59 -14.29
CA ALA A 42 5.08 1.97 -14.07
C ALA A 42 5.67 1.42 -15.37
N TYR A 43 4.85 0.87 -16.24
CA TYR A 43 5.30 0.36 -17.54
C TYR A 43 5.55 1.45 -18.58
N LEU A 44 4.80 2.54 -18.57
CA LEU A 44 5.10 3.72 -19.38
C LEU A 44 6.44 4.35 -18.95
N GLU A 45 6.75 4.33 -17.65
CA GLU A 45 8.04 4.77 -17.11
C GLU A 45 9.17 3.82 -17.53
N LEU A 46 8.95 2.50 -17.45
CA LEU A 46 9.89 1.49 -17.93
C LEU A 46 10.23 1.70 -19.43
N GLU A 47 9.21 2.00 -20.24
CA GLU A 47 9.38 2.33 -21.66
C GLU A 47 10.14 3.64 -21.86
N ALA A 48 9.79 4.68 -21.09
CA ALA A 48 10.44 5.99 -21.16
C ALA A 48 11.93 5.95 -20.76
N MET A 49 12.33 5.00 -19.89
CA MET A 49 13.73 4.71 -19.55
C MET A 49 14.47 3.87 -20.61
N GLY A 50 13.77 3.31 -21.61
CA GLY A 50 14.37 2.46 -22.64
C GLY A 50 14.72 1.04 -22.19
N ILE A 51 14.16 0.56 -21.07
CA ILE A 51 14.42 -0.77 -20.54
C ILE A 51 13.69 -1.81 -21.38
N GLU A 52 14.44 -2.64 -22.12
CA GLU A 52 13.85 -3.65 -23.01
C GLU A 52 13.45 -4.94 -22.29
N GLN A 53 14.21 -5.36 -21.27
CA GLN A 53 13.97 -6.57 -20.48
C GLN A 53 14.20 -6.29 -19.01
N VAL A 54 13.35 -6.83 -18.14
CA VAL A 54 13.56 -6.76 -16.70
C VAL A 54 14.78 -7.57 -16.27
N LYS A 55 15.49 -7.10 -15.23
CA LYS A 55 16.73 -7.71 -14.70
C LYS A 55 16.58 -8.28 -13.29
N THR A 56 15.38 -8.18 -12.71
CA THR A 56 15.04 -8.81 -11.42
C THR A 56 14.94 -10.32 -11.56
N GLU A 57 15.09 -11.07 -10.46
CA GLU A 57 14.87 -12.53 -10.47
C GLU A 57 13.43 -12.85 -10.86
N LEU A 58 12.48 -12.02 -10.45
CA LEU A 58 11.06 -12.16 -10.76
C LEU A 58 10.35 -10.80 -10.76
N SER A 59 9.63 -10.51 -11.81
CA SER A 59 8.64 -9.43 -11.87
C SER A 59 7.28 -10.02 -12.20
N VAL A 60 6.24 -9.59 -11.47
CA VAL A 60 4.87 -10.07 -11.69
C VAL A 60 3.90 -8.89 -11.81
N ALA A 61 3.12 -8.90 -12.88
CA ALA A 61 2.01 -7.98 -13.12
C ALA A 61 0.69 -8.65 -12.77
N TYR A 62 -0.13 -7.99 -11.98
CA TYR A 62 -1.43 -8.51 -11.53
C TYR A 62 -2.57 -7.66 -12.06
N ILE A 63 -3.71 -8.32 -12.37
CA ILE A 63 -4.97 -7.66 -12.63
C ILE A 63 -5.94 -8.05 -11.52
N ASP A 64 -6.12 -7.15 -10.55
CA ASP A 64 -6.92 -7.43 -9.36
C ASP A 64 -7.64 -6.21 -8.75
N HIS A 65 -7.36 -4.99 -9.22
CA HIS A 65 -7.97 -3.77 -8.68
C HIS A 65 -9.19 -3.30 -9.49
N ASN A 66 -9.09 -3.32 -10.83
CA ASN A 66 -10.11 -2.80 -11.73
C ASN A 66 -10.78 -3.93 -12.54
N THR A 67 -11.07 -5.06 -11.91
CA THR A 67 -11.78 -6.18 -12.53
C THR A 67 -13.25 -5.85 -12.75
N LEU A 68 -13.89 -5.15 -11.81
CA LEU A 68 -15.24 -4.58 -12.00
C LEU A 68 -15.15 -3.28 -12.80
N GLN A 69 -15.63 -3.31 -14.04
CA GLN A 69 -15.49 -2.23 -15.01
C GLN A 69 -16.84 -1.63 -15.40
N THR A 70 -16.86 -0.32 -15.69
CA THR A 70 -18.03 0.39 -16.21
C THR A 70 -17.83 0.87 -17.67
N GLY A 71 -16.60 0.89 -18.17
CA GLY A 71 -16.19 1.29 -19.50
C GLY A 71 -15.04 0.43 -20.03
N PHE A 72 -14.48 0.82 -21.16
CA PHE A 72 -13.42 0.09 -21.86
C PHE A 72 -12.00 0.45 -21.37
N GLU A 73 -11.84 1.53 -20.65
CA GLU A 73 -10.53 2.12 -20.31
C GLU A 73 -9.67 1.15 -19.52
N ASN A 74 -10.24 0.50 -18.50
CA ASN A 74 -9.53 -0.50 -17.71
C ASN A 74 -9.21 -1.77 -18.53
N ALA A 75 -10.09 -2.15 -19.46
CA ALA A 75 -9.83 -3.27 -20.36
C ALA A 75 -8.65 -2.99 -21.30
N ASP A 76 -8.51 -1.75 -21.77
CA ASP A 76 -7.35 -1.31 -22.53
C ASP A 76 -6.07 -1.32 -21.68
N ASP A 77 -6.13 -0.84 -20.44
CA ASP A 77 -5.01 -0.94 -19.48
C ASP A 77 -4.58 -2.41 -19.28
N HIS A 78 -5.54 -3.34 -19.11
CA HIS A 78 -5.25 -4.77 -18.95
C HIS A 78 -4.56 -5.35 -20.20
N ARG A 79 -4.99 -4.96 -21.40
CA ARG A 79 -4.36 -5.40 -22.67
C ARG A 79 -2.96 -4.82 -22.83
N PHE A 80 -2.77 -3.54 -22.47
CA PHE A 80 -1.45 -2.90 -22.46
C PHE A 80 -0.51 -3.62 -21.51
N ILE A 81 -0.90 -3.80 -20.24
CA ILE A 81 -0.11 -4.48 -19.20
C ILE A 81 0.25 -5.90 -19.67
N GLN A 82 -0.70 -6.65 -20.22
CA GLN A 82 -0.45 -7.99 -20.76
C GLN A 82 0.59 -7.99 -21.89
N GLY A 83 0.49 -7.03 -22.81
CA GLY A 83 1.44 -6.87 -23.91
C GLY A 83 2.85 -6.54 -23.43
N VAL A 84 2.96 -5.56 -22.51
CA VAL A 84 4.25 -5.18 -21.90
C VAL A 84 4.83 -6.33 -21.10
N ALA A 85 4.04 -6.99 -20.27
CA ALA A 85 4.48 -8.13 -19.47
C ALA A 85 5.06 -9.24 -20.36
N LYS A 86 4.33 -9.62 -21.41
CA LYS A 86 4.79 -10.62 -22.39
C LYS A 86 6.10 -10.20 -23.06
N LYS A 87 6.23 -8.91 -23.44
CA LYS A 87 7.39 -8.37 -24.16
C LYS A 87 8.63 -8.23 -23.29
N ARG A 88 8.48 -7.84 -22.01
CA ARG A 88 9.57 -7.36 -21.14
C ARG A 88 10.10 -8.40 -20.16
N GLY A 89 9.63 -9.65 -20.21
CA GLY A 89 10.09 -10.71 -19.29
C GLY A 89 9.33 -10.78 -17.96
N ILE A 90 8.11 -10.27 -17.90
CA ILE A 90 7.29 -10.16 -16.69
C ILE A 90 6.22 -11.25 -16.70
N ARG A 91 6.01 -11.95 -15.59
CA ARG A 91 4.87 -12.86 -15.44
C ARG A 91 3.58 -12.06 -15.32
N PHE A 92 2.51 -12.57 -15.91
CA PHE A 92 1.22 -11.89 -15.93
C PHE A 92 0.14 -12.72 -15.25
N SER A 93 -0.32 -12.27 -14.09
CA SER A 93 -1.45 -12.86 -13.37
C SER A 93 -2.75 -12.25 -13.91
N ARG A 94 -3.54 -13.09 -14.59
CA ARG A 94 -4.74 -12.70 -15.32
C ARG A 94 -5.88 -12.27 -14.39
N PRO A 95 -6.86 -11.46 -14.87
CA PRO A 95 -8.10 -11.17 -14.13
C PRO A 95 -8.75 -12.44 -13.62
N GLY A 96 -9.16 -12.46 -12.36
CA GLY A 96 -9.79 -13.62 -11.70
C GLY A 96 -8.81 -14.63 -11.10
N ASN A 97 -7.48 -14.45 -11.26
CA ASN A 97 -6.50 -15.30 -10.59
C ASN A 97 -6.43 -14.99 -9.08
N GLY A 98 -6.61 -13.74 -8.70
CA GLY A 98 -6.68 -13.32 -7.31
C GLY A 98 -5.99 -12.02 -7.01
N ILE A 99 -6.10 -11.62 -5.76
CA ILE A 99 -5.50 -10.42 -5.19
C ILE A 99 -3.98 -10.56 -5.20
N CYS A 100 -3.26 -9.54 -5.69
CA CYS A 100 -1.82 -9.58 -5.92
C CYS A 100 -1.02 -10.10 -4.71
N HIS A 101 -1.32 -9.61 -3.50
CA HIS A 101 -0.59 -10.02 -2.29
C HIS A 101 -0.90 -11.46 -1.88
N GLN A 102 -2.13 -11.92 -2.05
CA GLN A 102 -2.51 -13.30 -1.76
C GLN A 102 -1.84 -14.27 -2.73
N VAL A 103 -1.95 -14.00 -4.04
CA VAL A 103 -1.31 -14.83 -5.08
C VAL A 103 0.21 -14.80 -4.95
N HIS A 104 0.79 -13.64 -4.59
CA HIS A 104 2.24 -13.54 -4.41
C HIS A 104 2.74 -14.41 -3.25
N LEU A 105 2.03 -14.42 -2.11
CA LEU A 105 2.33 -15.33 -1.00
C LEU A 105 2.21 -16.79 -1.40
N GLU A 106 1.12 -17.16 -2.10
CA GLU A 106 0.86 -18.54 -2.51
C GLU A 106 1.90 -19.06 -3.50
N ARG A 107 2.32 -18.23 -4.48
CA ARG A 107 3.04 -18.73 -5.66
C ARG A 107 4.46 -18.19 -5.85
N PHE A 108 4.85 -17.05 -5.29
CA PHE A 108 6.08 -16.37 -5.68
C PHE A 108 6.96 -15.89 -4.53
N GLY A 109 6.37 -15.51 -3.41
CA GLY A 109 7.12 -14.98 -2.27
C GLY A 109 8.08 -16.01 -1.70
N LYS A 110 9.32 -15.59 -1.39
CA LYS A 110 10.38 -16.46 -0.84
C LYS A 110 11.01 -15.80 0.38
N PRO A 111 11.16 -16.55 1.49
CA PRO A 111 11.88 -16.04 2.65
C PRO A 111 13.29 -15.55 2.27
N GLY A 112 13.72 -14.49 2.91
CA GLY A 112 15.06 -13.94 2.70
C GLY A 112 15.23 -13.05 1.46
N LYS A 113 14.20 -12.92 0.60
CA LYS A 113 14.25 -12.09 -0.61
C LYS A 113 13.69 -10.69 -0.38
N THR A 114 14.11 -9.74 -1.24
CA THR A 114 13.53 -8.40 -1.31
C THR A 114 12.39 -8.36 -2.32
N LEU A 115 11.33 -7.61 -1.98
CA LEU A 115 10.20 -7.34 -2.85
C LEU A 115 9.84 -5.86 -2.78
N ILE A 116 9.76 -5.18 -3.92
CA ILE A 116 9.07 -3.89 -3.96
C ILE A 116 7.85 -3.94 -4.87
N GLY A 117 6.80 -3.24 -4.47
CA GLY A 117 5.57 -3.22 -5.22
C GLY A 117 4.97 -1.82 -5.35
N SER A 118 4.34 -1.56 -6.50
CA SER A 118 3.57 -0.33 -6.70
C SER A 118 2.23 -0.33 -5.95
N ASP A 119 2.15 -1.15 -4.90
CA ASP A 119 1.05 -1.21 -3.94
C ASP A 119 1.53 -1.03 -2.50
N SER A 120 0.81 -0.25 -1.71
CA SER A 120 1.17 0.09 -0.32
C SER A 120 1.12 -1.11 0.64
N HIS A 121 0.40 -2.19 0.29
CA HIS A 121 0.29 -3.41 1.11
C HIS A 121 1.29 -4.50 0.71
N THR A 122 2.28 -4.19 -0.13
CA THR A 122 3.42 -5.08 -0.43
C THR A 122 4.09 -5.67 0.83
N PRO A 123 4.13 -4.97 2.00
CA PRO A 123 4.60 -5.54 3.26
C PRO A 123 3.93 -6.86 3.70
N THR A 124 2.80 -7.24 3.10
CA THR A 124 2.18 -8.57 3.25
C THR A 124 3.21 -9.71 3.08
N GLY A 125 4.18 -9.56 2.16
CA GLY A 125 5.28 -10.52 1.96
C GLY A 125 6.18 -10.73 3.17
N GLY A 126 6.18 -9.80 4.13
CA GLY A 126 6.89 -9.96 5.40
C GLY A 126 6.34 -11.10 6.28
N GLY A 127 5.10 -11.55 6.04
CA GLY A 127 4.50 -12.70 6.73
C GLY A 127 5.21 -14.03 6.48
N ILE A 128 6.00 -14.16 5.41
CA ILE A 128 6.88 -15.30 5.13
C ILE A 128 8.37 -14.97 5.23
N GLY A 129 8.73 -13.81 5.78
CA GLY A 129 10.13 -13.42 5.98
C GLY A 129 10.77 -12.75 4.76
N MET A 130 10.02 -12.01 3.93
CA MET A 130 10.58 -11.14 2.89
C MET A 130 10.84 -9.73 3.43
N LEU A 131 11.82 -9.04 2.86
CA LEU A 131 11.94 -7.58 2.97
C LEU A 131 11.04 -6.96 1.90
N ALA A 132 9.76 -6.80 2.22
CA ALA A 132 8.74 -6.40 1.27
C ALA A 132 8.27 -4.97 1.55
N MET A 133 8.33 -4.07 0.55
CA MET A 133 8.06 -2.64 0.72
C MET A 133 7.17 -2.10 -0.40
N GLY A 134 6.23 -1.23 -0.04
CA GLY A 134 5.50 -0.43 -1.02
C GLY A 134 6.32 0.76 -1.51
N ALA A 135 6.30 1.02 -2.81
CA ALA A 135 7.03 2.10 -3.48
C ALA A 135 6.19 2.77 -4.57
N GLY A 136 6.64 3.88 -5.12
CA GLY A 136 6.06 4.49 -6.31
C GLY A 136 6.34 3.65 -7.58
N GLY A 137 5.52 3.86 -8.62
CA GLY A 137 5.67 3.12 -9.88
C GLY A 137 7.05 3.30 -10.50
N LEU A 138 7.58 4.51 -10.46
CA LEU A 138 8.91 4.82 -11.01
C LEU A 138 10.04 4.09 -10.28
N ASP A 139 10.00 4.00 -8.93
CA ASP A 139 10.99 3.22 -8.16
C ASP A 139 10.93 1.72 -8.54
N VAL A 140 9.70 1.20 -8.72
CA VAL A 140 9.49 -0.18 -9.15
C VAL A 140 10.03 -0.39 -10.57
N ALA A 141 9.80 0.54 -11.49
CA ALA A 141 10.32 0.48 -12.85
C ALA A 141 11.87 0.54 -12.90
N VAL A 142 12.49 1.39 -12.07
CA VAL A 142 13.95 1.46 -11.92
C VAL A 142 14.51 0.12 -11.42
N ALA A 143 13.90 -0.47 -10.39
CA ALA A 143 14.31 -1.77 -9.87
C ALA A 143 14.12 -2.90 -10.90
N MET A 144 13.04 -2.89 -11.69
CA MET A 144 12.85 -3.82 -12.81
C MET A 144 14.02 -3.75 -13.81
N GLY A 145 14.54 -2.56 -14.07
CA GLY A 145 15.73 -2.34 -14.91
C GLY A 145 17.04 -2.80 -14.28
N GLY A 146 17.03 -3.24 -13.01
CA GLY A 146 18.21 -3.64 -12.25
C GLY A 146 18.88 -2.47 -11.51
N GLY A 147 18.21 -1.31 -11.43
CA GLY A 147 18.67 -0.17 -10.65
C GLY A 147 18.53 -0.42 -9.14
N THR A 148 19.35 0.27 -8.38
CA THR A 148 19.38 0.20 -6.92
C THR A 148 18.17 0.92 -6.32
N TYR A 149 17.47 0.28 -5.38
CA TYR A 149 16.40 0.92 -4.61
C TYR A 149 16.97 1.53 -3.33
N TYR A 150 16.70 2.81 -3.09
CA TYR A 150 17.26 3.55 -1.96
C TYR A 150 16.22 3.79 -0.88
N ILE A 151 16.61 3.54 0.36
CA ILE A 151 15.80 3.85 1.56
C ILE A 151 16.69 4.53 2.61
N THR A 152 16.06 5.27 3.51
CA THR A 152 16.71 5.68 4.75
C THR A 152 16.78 4.46 5.68
N MET A 153 17.97 4.12 6.20
CA MET A 153 18.17 2.99 7.10
C MET A 153 17.21 3.09 8.31
N PRO A 154 16.26 2.13 8.44
CA PRO A 154 15.24 2.23 9.48
C PRO A 154 15.78 1.81 10.85
N LYS A 155 15.12 2.27 11.90
CA LYS A 155 15.23 1.70 13.25
C LYS A 155 14.51 0.35 13.32
N MET A 156 14.94 -0.52 14.23
CA MET A 156 14.36 -1.84 14.44
C MET A 156 13.48 -1.86 15.68
N VAL A 157 12.19 -2.12 15.50
CA VAL A 157 11.23 -2.28 16.59
C VAL A 157 10.84 -3.74 16.69
N ARG A 158 10.91 -4.30 17.88
CA ARG A 158 10.42 -5.65 18.15
C ARG A 158 9.02 -5.59 18.75
N VAL A 159 8.08 -6.30 18.14
CA VAL A 159 6.82 -6.67 18.78
C VAL A 159 6.99 -8.12 19.28
N ASN A 160 7.11 -8.26 20.60
CA ASN A 160 7.34 -9.53 21.27
C ASN A 160 5.98 -10.15 21.62
N LEU A 161 5.64 -11.25 20.94
CA LEU A 161 4.38 -11.96 21.11
C LEU A 161 4.58 -13.14 22.08
N THR A 162 3.77 -13.21 23.12
CA THR A 162 3.74 -14.32 24.09
C THR A 162 2.37 -14.99 24.10
N GLY A 163 2.28 -16.22 24.64
CA GLY A 163 1.03 -16.96 24.69
C GLY A 163 0.48 -17.36 23.33
N LYS A 164 -0.82 -17.54 23.24
CA LYS A 164 -1.56 -17.87 22.01
C LYS A 164 -2.92 -17.16 21.98
N LEU A 165 -3.45 -16.94 20.80
CA LEU A 165 -4.79 -16.35 20.64
C LEU A 165 -5.84 -17.24 21.30
N SER A 166 -6.74 -16.61 22.06
CA SER A 166 -7.93 -17.24 22.60
C SER A 166 -8.93 -17.53 21.48
N PRO A 167 -9.85 -18.52 21.63
CA PRO A 167 -10.93 -18.70 20.67
C PRO A 167 -11.67 -17.39 20.39
N TRP A 168 -12.08 -17.18 19.15
CA TRP A 168 -12.73 -15.98 18.63
C TRP A 168 -11.87 -14.73 18.52
N VAL A 169 -10.61 -14.75 18.94
CA VAL A 169 -9.63 -13.68 18.74
C VAL A 169 -8.77 -14.00 17.52
N ALA A 170 -8.56 -13.04 16.65
CA ALA A 170 -7.91 -13.22 15.37
C ALA A 170 -6.57 -12.45 15.28
N ALA A 171 -5.74 -12.80 14.31
CA ALA A 171 -4.53 -12.03 13.97
C ALA A 171 -4.83 -10.56 13.62
N LYS A 172 -6.04 -10.28 13.14
CA LYS A 172 -6.54 -8.91 12.94
C LYS A 172 -6.54 -8.12 14.25
N ASP A 173 -6.94 -8.74 15.35
CA ASP A 173 -6.97 -8.07 16.65
C ASP A 173 -5.56 -7.77 17.16
N VAL A 174 -4.56 -8.60 16.81
CA VAL A 174 -3.14 -8.32 17.11
C VAL A 174 -2.67 -7.04 16.45
N ILE A 175 -2.87 -6.89 15.15
CA ILE A 175 -2.41 -5.67 14.44
C ILE A 175 -3.25 -4.45 14.81
N LEU A 176 -4.52 -4.60 15.15
CA LEU A 176 -5.33 -3.52 15.69
C LEU A 176 -4.78 -3.05 17.04
N GLU A 177 -4.33 -3.97 17.92
CA GLU A 177 -3.68 -3.60 19.16
C GLU A 177 -2.36 -2.87 18.92
N VAL A 178 -1.53 -3.32 17.97
CA VAL A 178 -0.30 -2.60 17.57
C VAL A 178 -0.62 -1.20 17.07
N LEU A 179 -1.67 -1.04 16.24
CA LEU A 179 -2.15 0.27 15.77
C LEU A 179 -2.64 1.16 16.91
N ARG A 180 -3.31 0.57 17.92
CA ARG A 180 -3.75 1.31 19.12
C ARG A 180 -2.56 1.85 19.93
N ILE A 181 -1.48 1.06 20.03
CA ILE A 181 -0.26 1.44 20.78
C ILE A 181 0.58 2.44 20.00
N MET A 182 0.88 2.16 18.73
CA MET A 182 1.83 2.92 17.92
C MET A 182 1.19 4.07 17.15
N THR A 183 -0.10 4.02 16.88
CA THR A 183 -0.84 4.91 15.97
C THR A 183 -0.37 4.80 14.50
N VAL A 184 -1.01 5.54 13.60
CA VAL A 184 -0.66 5.58 12.16
C VAL A 184 0.68 6.26 11.85
N LYS A 185 1.35 6.84 12.85
CA LYS A 185 2.63 7.55 12.71
C LYS A 185 3.80 6.86 13.42
N GLY A 186 3.52 5.92 14.31
CA GLY A 186 4.52 5.31 15.18
C GLY A 186 5.55 4.43 14.47
N GLY A 187 5.24 3.95 13.27
CA GLY A 187 6.14 3.12 12.45
C GLY A 187 7.03 3.89 11.48
N VAL A 188 6.88 5.21 11.37
CA VAL A 188 7.66 6.02 10.40
C VAL A 188 9.16 5.89 10.66
N GLY A 189 9.93 5.52 9.61
CA GLY A 189 11.37 5.28 9.70
C GLY A 189 11.75 4.02 10.49
N LYS A 190 10.83 3.06 10.64
CA LYS A 190 11.04 1.84 11.40
C LYS A 190 10.70 0.59 10.56
N ILE A 191 11.35 -0.53 10.89
CA ILE A 191 10.92 -1.88 10.52
C ILE A 191 10.34 -2.52 11.79
N ILE A 192 9.14 -3.09 11.66
CA ILE A 192 8.46 -3.79 12.74
C ILE A 192 8.75 -5.27 12.60
N GLU A 193 9.52 -5.81 13.54
CA GLU A 193 9.90 -7.22 13.57
C GLU A 193 9.12 -7.96 14.65
N TYR A 194 8.39 -8.98 14.24
CA TYR A 194 7.62 -9.82 15.17
C TYR A 194 8.48 -10.98 15.67
N GLY A 195 8.41 -11.24 16.96
CA GLY A 195 9.15 -12.32 17.60
C GLY A 195 8.51 -12.76 18.91
N GLY A 196 9.17 -13.62 19.68
CA GLY A 196 8.63 -14.24 20.87
C GLY A 196 8.02 -15.63 20.60
N GLU A 197 7.68 -16.35 21.65
CA GLU A 197 7.16 -17.73 21.56
C GLU A 197 5.78 -17.81 20.89
N GLY A 198 4.98 -16.75 21.01
CA GLY A 198 3.65 -16.66 20.40
C GLY A 198 3.66 -16.69 18.87
N VAL A 199 4.79 -16.33 18.24
CA VAL A 199 4.91 -16.35 16.76
C VAL A 199 4.69 -17.75 16.19
N ALA A 200 5.16 -18.80 16.87
CA ALA A 200 5.00 -20.18 16.43
C ALA A 200 3.54 -20.66 16.43
N THR A 201 2.64 -19.93 17.11
CA THR A 201 1.21 -20.24 17.17
C THR A 201 0.40 -19.61 16.04
N LEU A 202 1.01 -18.69 15.26
CA LEU A 202 0.39 -17.98 14.16
C LEU A 202 0.76 -18.59 12.81
N THR A 203 -0.24 -18.93 12.01
CA THR A 203 -0.06 -19.42 10.63
C THR A 203 0.48 -18.32 9.71
N VAL A 204 1.03 -18.67 8.55
CA VAL A 204 1.50 -17.69 7.56
C VAL A 204 0.42 -16.72 7.13
N PRO A 205 -0.84 -17.13 6.81
CA PRO A 205 -1.91 -16.17 6.52
C PRO A 205 -2.19 -15.19 7.66
N GLU A 206 -2.11 -15.62 8.91
CA GLU A 206 -2.29 -14.76 10.09
C GLU A 206 -1.13 -13.76 10.23
N ARG A 207 0.12 -14.21 10.02
CA ARG A 207 1.29 -13.33 9.96
C ARG A 207 1.16 -12.31 8.81
N ALA A 208 0.66 -12.74 7.66
CA ALA A 208 0.42 -11.89 6.49
C ALA A 208 -0.65 -10.82 6.76
N THR A 209 -1.72 -11.15 7.49
CA THR A 209 -2.71 -10.16 7.96
C THR A 209 -2.06 -9.07 8.80
N ILE A 210 -1.16 -9.46 9.72
CA ILE A 210 -0.45 -8.53 10.61
C ILE A 210 0.49 -7.62 9.80
N THR A 211 1.32 -8.18 8.92
CA THR A 211 2.25 -7.38 8.10
C THR A 211 1.55 -6.54 7.05
N ASN A 212 0.42 -6.99 6.51
CA ASN A 212 -0.43 -6.23 5.61
C ASN A 212 -0.85 -4.89 6.24
N MET A 213 -1.47 -4.96 7.42
CA MET A 213 -1.87 -3.74 8.13
C MET A 213 -0.73 -3.00 8.81
N GLY A 214 0.46 -3.58 8.88
CA GLY A 214 1.68 -2.88 9.27
C GLY A 214 1.97 -1.67 8.37
N ALA A 215 1.49 -1.66 7.12
CA ALA A 215 1.55 -0.49 6.25
C ALA A 215 0.80 0.73 6.83
N GLU A 216 -0.25 0.50 7.61
CA GLU A 216 -1.05 1.58 8.22
C GLU A 216 -0.35 2.25 9.42
N LEU A 217 0.72 1.64 9.96
CA LEU A 217 1.60 2.26 10.97
C LEU A 217 2.52 3.35 10.38
N GLY A 218 2.58 3.48 9.05
CA GLY A 218 3.58 4.30 8.35
C GLY A 218 4.97 3.66 8.33
N ALA A 219 5.09 2.39 8.70
CA ALA A 219 6.35 1.65 8.75
C ALA A 219 6.99 1.48 7.37
N THR A 220 8.32 1.35 7.33
CA THR A 220 9.05 0.97 6.12
C THR A 220 8.60 -0.40 5.66
N THR A 221 8.53 -1.35 6.57
CA THR A 221 7.94 -2.69 6.40
C THR A 221 7.71 -3.35 7.75
N SER A 222 7.08 -4.55 7.70
CA SER A 222 6.95 -5.46 8.84
C SER A 222 7.45 -6.84 8.43
N VAL A 223 8.01 -7.60 9.35
CA VAL A 223 8.58 -8.92 9.02
C VAL A 223 8.42 -9.92 10.17
N PHE A 224 8.13 -11.16 9.81
CA PHE A 224 8.15 -12.34 10.67
C PHE A 224 9.37 -13.21 10.38
N PRO A 225 9.81 -14.05 11.33
CA PRO A 225 10.80 -15.08 11.04
C PRO A 225 10.26 -16.11 10.04
N SER A 226 11.16 -16.75 9.31
CA SER A 226 10.87 -17.94 8.51
C SER A 226 11.29 -19.17 9.31
N ASP A 227 10.29 -19.84 9.85
CA ASP A 227 10.41 -20.99 10.77
C ASP A 227 9.71 -22.23 10.20
N ASP A 228 9.47 -23.25 11.03
CA ASP A 228 8.77 -24.48 10.64
C ASP A 228 7.33 -24.21 10.17
N VAL A 229 6.66 -23.18 10.69
CA VAL A 229 5.31 -22.77 10.22
C VAL A 229 5.38 -22.25 8.78
N THR A 230 6.40 -21.45 8.46
CA THR A 230 6.65 -20.98 7.09
C THR A 230 7.00 -22.15 6.18
N LYS A 231 7.82 -23.11 6.65
CA LYS A 231 8.15 -24.31 5.90
C LYS A 231 6.91 -25.15 5.59
N ALA A 232 6.06 -25.39 6.57
CA ALA A 232 4.80 -26.13 6.39
C ALA A 232 3.88 -25.47 5.37
N PHE A 233 3.75 -24.14 5.42
CA PHE A 233 2.96 -23.38 4.44
C PHE A 233 3.51 -23.53 3.02
N LEU A 234 4.82 -23.34 2.83
CA LEU A 234 5.46 -23.49 1.52
C LEU A 234 5.34 -24.92 1.00
N LYS A 235 5.44 -25.92 1.88
CA LYS A 235 5.22 -27.33 1.52
C LYS A 235 3.79 -27.56 1.05
N ALA A 236 2.77 -27.07 1.76
CA ALA A 236 1.37 -27.16 1.37
C ALA A 236 1.11 -26.48 -0.01
N GLN A 237 1.87 -25.45 -0.33
CA GLN A 237 1.87 -24.76 -1.63
C GLN A 237 2.73 -25.46 -2.70
N GLY A 238 3.32 -26.64 -2.43
CA GLY A 238 4.21 -27.35 -3.33
C GLY A 238 5.52 -26.61 -3.63
N ARG A 239 6.04 -25.86 -2.64
CA ARG A 239 7.19 -24.96 -2.75
C ARG A 239 8.15 -25.10 -1.56
N GLU A 240 8.27 -26.30 -1.00
CA GLU A 240 9.16 -26.54 0.16
C GLU A 240 10.61 -26.17 -0.14
N GLU A 241 11.05 -26.30 -1.39
CA GLU A 241 12.39 -25.95 -1.86
C GLU A 241 12.70 -24.44 -1.78
N ASP A 242 11.69 -23.60 -1.72
CA ASP A 242 11.85 -22.14 -1.56
C ASP A 242 12.10 -21.73 -0.10
N TRP A 243 11.94 -22.66 0.84
CA TRP A 243 12.10 -22.36 2.26
C TRP A 243 13.57 -22.15 2.66
N VAL A 244 13.78 -21.09 3.43
CA VAL A 244 15.05 -20.78 4.09
C VAL A 244 14.75 -20.35 5.52
N GLU A 245 15.46 -20.90 6.49
CA GLU A 245 15.35 -20.44 7.89
C GLU A 245 15.82 -18.99 8.01
N LEU A 246 15.03 -18.15 8.66
CA LEU A 246 15.36 -16.75 8.93
C LEU A 246 14.90 -16.38 10.34
N LYS A 247 15.86 -16.05 11.21
CA LYS A 247 15.61 -15.63 12.59
C LYS A 247 16.60 -14.57 13.03
N ALA A 248 16.24 -13.78 14.03
CA ALA A 248 17.17 -12.87 14.70
C ALA A 248 18.25 -13.65 15.44
N ASP A 249 19.41 -13.03 15.63
CA ASP A 249 20.42 -13.58 16.53
C ASP A 249 19.94 -13.46 17.99
N GLU A 250 20.42 -14.35 18.87
CA GLU A 250 19.98 -14.36 20.28
C GLU A 250 20.34 -13.06 21.02
N ASP A 251 21.44 -12.43 20.65
CA ASP A 251 21.93 -11.16 21.18
C ASP A 251 21.57 -9.95 20.29
N ALA A 252 20.55 -10.07 19.43
CA ALA A 252 20.06 -8.97 18.61
C ALA A 252 19.51 -7.83 19.48
N VAL A 253 19.84 -6.58 19.13
CA VAL A 253 19.42 -5.39 19.84
C VAL A 253 18.40 -4.61 19.01
N TYR A 254 17.33 -4.19 19.66
CA TYR A 254 16.25 -3.41 19.07
C TYR A 254 16.21 -2.00 19.64
N ASP A 255 15.82 -1.03 18.84
CA ASP A 255 15.64 0.38 19.28
C ASP A 255 14.45 0.52 20.22
N GLU A 256 13.43 -0.33 20.06
CA GLU A 256 12.19 -0.32 20.84
C GLU A 256 11.63 -1.76 20.93
N VAL A 257 11.02 -2.10 22.06
CA VAL A 257 10.34 -3.38 22.26
C VAL A 257 8.93 -3.12 22.76
N ILE A 258 7.96 -3.79 22.16
CA ILE A 258 6.54 -3.77 22.55
C ILE A 258 6.13 -5.19 22.87
N ASP A 259 5.70 -5.44 24.10
CA ASP A 259 5.24 -6.76 24.55
C ASP A 259 3.72 -6.87 24.38
N ILE A 260 3.26 -7.97 23.77
CA ILE A 260 1.84 -8.31 23.60
C ILE A 260 1.63 -9.75 24.00
N ASP A 261 0.81 -9.96 25.03
CA ASP A 261 0.29 -11.27 25.39
C ASP A 261 -0.95 -11.59 24.56
N LEU A 262 -0.81 -12.51 23.60
CA LEU A 262 -1.88 -12.94 22.71
C LEU A 262 -3.11 -13.48 23.47
N SER A 263 -2.89 -14.08 24.64
CA SER A 263 -3.98 -14.65 25.45
C SER A 263 -4.85 -13.60 26.14
N SER A 264 -4.35 -12.38 26.27
CA SER A 264 -5.06 -11.25 26.90
C SER A 264 -5.89 -10.44 25.93
N LEU A 265 -5.73 -10.63 24.62
CA LEU A 265 -6.44 -9.88 23.60
C LEU A 265 -7.93 -10.24 23.56
N ALA A 266 -8.73 -9.26 23.18
CA ALA A 266 -10.16 -9.40 22.94
C ALA A 266 -10.49 -9.04 21.48
N PRO A 267 -11.65 -9.43 20.93
CA PRO A 267 -12.10 -8.94 19.63
C PRO A 267 -12.17 -7.41 19.57
N MET A 268 -11.55 -6.83 18.56
CA MET A 268 -11.39 -5.39 18.41
C MET A 268 -12.02 -4.85 17.12
N ALA A 269 -12.24 -3.54 17.10
CA ALA A 269 -12.61 -2.82 15.89
C ALA A 269 -11.91 -1.47 15.81
N ALA A 270 -11.42 -1.12 14.62
CA ALA A 270 -11.03 0.26 14.33
C ALA A 270 -12.27 1.06 13.96
N CYS A 271 -12.56 2.10 14.74
CA CYS A 271 -13.71 2.97 14.55
C CYS A 271 -13.49 3.94 13.36
N PRO A 272 -14.54 4.47 12.73
CA PRO A 272 -14.42 5.49 11.70
C PRO A 272 -13.66 6.73 12.21
N HIS A 273 -12.79 7.38 11.46
CA HIS A 273 -12.38 7.25 10.06
C HIS A 273 -10.86 7.04 9.98
N MET A 274 -10.30 6.36 10.97
CA MET A 274 -8.86 6.10 11.10
C MET A 274 -8.61 4.66 11.60
N PRO A 275 -7.62 3.95 11.05
CA PRO A 275 -7.36 2.55 11.43
C PRO A 275 -6.76 2.39 12.84
N ASP A 276 -6.26 3.46 13.46
CA ASP A 276 -5.73 3.48 14.83
C ASP A 276 -6.76 3.90 15.91
N ARG A 277 -7.99 4.24 15.52
CA ARG A 277 -9.08 4.49 16.48
C ARG A 277 -9.68 3.17 17.00
N VAL A 278 -8.83 2.37 17.60
CA VAL A 278 -9.16 1.00 18.01
C VAL A 278 -9.78 0.95 19.40
N LYS A 279 -10.84 0.16 19.52
CA LYS A 279 -11.50 -0.21 20.78
C LYS A 279 -11.89 -1.67 20.76
N SER A 280 -12.07 -2.28 21.93
CA SER A 280 -12.69 -3.60 21.97
C SER A 280 -14.17 -3.52 21.52
N VAL A 281 -14.69 -4.59 20.93
CA VAL A 281 -16.07 -4.65 20.47
C VAL A 281 -17.05 -4.38 21.63
N THR A 282 -16.73 -4.87 22.82
CA THR A 282 -17.52 -4.66 24.03
C THR A 282 -17.56 -3.20 24.48
N GLU A 283 -16.44 -2.44 24.34
CA GLU A 283 -16.40 -1.00 24.67
C GLU A 283 -17.19 -0.15 23.67
N ILE A 284 -17.25 -0.54 22.40
CA ILE A 284 -18.03 0.18 21.38
C ILE A 284 -19.53 -0.05 21.65
N GLY A 285 -19.89 -1.26 22.06
CA GLY A 285 -21.26 -1.64 22.34
C GLY A 285 -22.08 -1.92 21.08
N LYS A 286 -23.39 -1.97 21.23
CA LYS A 286 -24.33 -2.42 20.19
C LYS A 286 -24.58 -1.33 19.15
N ILE A 287 -24.05 -1.51 17.94
CA ILE A 287 -24.25 -0.63 16.78
C ILE A 287 -24.97 -1.41 15.69
N LYS A 288 -26.04 -0.86 15.12
CA LYS A 288 -26.76 -1.46 13.99
C LYS A 288 -25.86 -1.49 12.75
N VAL A 289 -25.86 -2.60 12.03
CA VAL A 289 -25.01 -2.82 10.84
C VAL A 289 -25.90 -2.92 9.60
N ASP A 290 -25.52 -2.18 8.54
CA ASP A 290 -26.22 -2.20 7.26
C ASP A 290 -25.49 -3.08 6.22
N GLN A 291 -24.16 -3.16 6.32
CA GLN A 291 -23.33 -3.90 5.37
C GLN A 291 -22.16 -4.60 6.07
N VAL A 292 -21.83 -5.79 5.59
CA VAL A 292 -20.62 -6.53 5.97
C VAL A 292 -19.86 -6.93 4.71
N CYS A 293 -18.56 -6.61 4.63
CA CYS A 293 -17.69 -7.00 3.52
C CYS A 293 -16.49 -7.79 4.08
N ILE A 294 -16.38 -9.07 3.68
CA ILE A 294 -15.29 -9.96 4.10
C ILE A 294 -14.37 -10.24 2.90
N GLY A 295 -13.05 -10.14 3.10
CA GLY A 295 -12.06 -10.38 2.04
C GLY A 295 -10.97 -9.34 2.02
N SER A 296 -10.60 -8.85 0.82
CA SER A 296 -9.44 -7.96 0.58
C SER A 296 -8.11 -8.69 0.79
N CYS A 297 -7.00 -8.03 0.49
CA CYS A 297 -5.67 -8.60 0.74
C CYS A 297 -5.38 -8.90 2.21
N THR A 298 -6.19 -8.38 3.13
CA THR A 298 -5.98 -8.52 4.57
C THR A 298 -6.53 -9.84 5.11
N ASN A 299 -7.78 -10.20 4.76
CA ASN A 299 -8.47 -11.37 5.32
C ASN A 299 -9.27 -12.11 4.24
N SER A 300 -8.57 -12.78 3.36
CA SER A 300 -9.19 -13.56 2.26
C SER A 300 -8.49 -14.89 1.99
N SER A 301 -7.62 -15.32 2.90
CA SER A 301 -6.93 -16.62 2.83
C SER A 301 -7.91 -17.79 2.94
N LEU A 302 -7.42 -18.99 2.62
CA LEU A 302 -8.20 -20.21 2.84
C LEU A 302 -8.64 -20.33 4.31
N LEU A 303 -7.75 -20.03 5.26
CA LEU A 303 -8.09 -20.06 6.69
C LEU A 303 -9.22 -19.09 7.02
N ASP A 304 -9.15 -17.84 6.54
CA ASP A 304 -10.22 -16.84 6.77
C ASP A 304 -11.56 -17.32 6.19
N MET A 305 -11.56 -17.83 4.96
CA MET A 305 -12.78 -18.31 4.31
C MET A 305 -13.38 -19.53 5.02
N MET A 306 -12.53 -20.44 5.49
CA MET A 306 -12.99 -21.62 6.26
C MET A 306 -13.59 -21.21 7.61
N LYS A 307 -12.98 -20.25 8.33
CA LYS A 307 -13.52 -19.70 9.57
C LYS A 307 -14.89 -19.07 9.33
N VAL A 308 -15.01 -18.21 8.32
CA VAL A 308 -16.27 -17.53 7.95
C VAL A 308 -17.35 -18.54 7.59
N ALA A 309 -17.04 -19.55 6.77
CA ALA A 309 -17.99 -20.58 6.40
C ALA A 309 -18.49 -21.38 7.62
N ALA A 310 -17.57 -21.78 8.51
CA ALA A 310 -17.92 -22.52 9.72
C ALA A 310 -18.81 -21.71 10.68
N ILE A 311 -18.57 -20.40 10.80
CA ILE A 311 -19.40 -19.50 11.62
C ILE A 311 -20.81 -19.33 11.01
N LEU A 312 -20.90 -19.22 9.68
CA LEU A 312 -22.16 -19.02 8.95
C LEU A 312 -22.97 -20.31 8.77
N LYS A 313 -22.35 -21.46 8.89
CA LYS A 313 -22.97 -22.77 8.65
C LYS A 313 -24.28 -22.95 9.45
N GLY A 314 -25.37 -23.22 8.74
CA GLY A 314 -26.70 -23.41 9.34
C GLY A 314 -27.30 -22.15 9.97
N LYS A 315 -26.71 -20.97 9.70
CA LYS A 315 -27.22 -19.66 10.11
C LYS A 315 -27.80 -18.93 8.91
N THR A 316 -28.50 -17.84 9.18
CA THR A 316 -28.99 -16.93 8.14
C THR A 316 -28.54 -15.52 8.44
N VAL A 317 -28.02 -14.82 7.44
CA VAL A 317 -27.67 -13.40 7.54
C VAL A 317 -28.89 -12.57 7.88
N HIS A 318 -28.75 -11.64 8.82
CA HIS A 318 -29.84 -10.77 9.25
C HIS A 318 -30.45 -10.01 8.06
N PRO A 319 -31.77 -9.95 7.90
CA PRO A 319 -32.43 -9.41 6.70
C PRO A 319 -32.10 -7.93 6.43
N ALA A 320 -31.65 -7.16 7.42
CA ALA A 320 -31.23 -5.78 7.26
C ALA A 320 -29.77 -5.64 6.82
N VAL A 321 -28.98 -6.74 6.76
CA VAL A 321 -27.56 -6.71 6.45
C VAL A 321 -27.29 -7.21 5.04
N SER A 322 -26.52 -6.45 4.27
CA SER A 322 -25.94 -6.90 3.00
C SER A 322 -24.56 -7.50 3.26
N LEU A 323 -24.45 -8.84 3.19
CA LEU A 323 -23.16 -9.54 3.32
C LEU A 323 -22.55 -9.82 1.95
N SER A 324 -21.27 -9.45 1.75
CA SER A 324 -20.45 -9.83 0.60
C SER A 324 -19.14 -10.45 1.03
N ILE A 325 -18.70 -11.49 0.31
CA ILE A 325 -17.46 -12.24 0.59
C ILE A 325 -16.64 -12.36 -0.69
N ALA A 326 -15.36 -11.96 -0.64
CA ALA A 326 -14.41 -12.08 -1.74
C ALA A 326 -13.27 -13.03 -1.32
N PRO A 327 -13.18 -14.26 -1.86
CA PRO A 327 -12.04 -15.14 -1.67
C PRO A 327 -10.76 -14.52 -2.25
N GLY A 328 -9.59 -14.76 -1.63
CA GLY A 328 -8.35 -14.06 -1.99
C GLY A 328 -7.74 -14.46 -3.33
N SER A 329 -7.99 -15.70 -3.75
CA SER A 329 -7.43 -16.21 -5.00
C SER A 329 -8.34 -17.28 -5.63
N LYS A 330 -8.07 -17.59 -6.90
CA LYS A 330 -8.67 -18.72 -7.58
C LYS A 330 -8.40 -20.03 -6.84
N GLN A 331 -7.22 -20.20 -6.25
CA GLN A 331 -6.89 -21.37 -5.43
C GLN A 331 -7.84 -21.48 -4.24
N VAL A 332 -7.99 -20.41 -3.47
CA VAL A 332 -8.92 -20.36 -2.32
C VAL A 332 -10.35 -20.65 -2.77
N LEU A 333 -10.84 -19.96 -3.81
CA LEU A 333 -12.20 -20.15 -4.32
C LEU A 333 -12.44 -21.60 -4.77
N ASN A 334 -11.47 -22.20 -5.46
CA ASN A 334 -11.57 -23.60 -5.89
C ASN A 334 -11.62 -24.55 -4.69
N MET A 335 -10.76 -24.36 -3.70
CA MET A 335 -10.69 -25.21 -2.50
C MET A 335 -11.98 -25.14 -1.66
N ILE A 336 -12.52 -23.93 -1.43
CA ILE A 336 -13.79 -23.78 -0.69
C ILE A 336 -15.01 -24.29 -1.47
N SER A 337 -14.93 -24.33 -2.82
CA SER A 337 -15.97 -24.91 -3.65
C SER A 337 -16.01 -26.44 -3.55
N GLN A 338 -14.83 -27.08 -3.39
CA GLN A 338 -14.73 -28.54 -3.31
C GLN A 338 -15.06 -29.10 -1.93
N ASN A 339 -14.78 -28.37 -0.85
CA ASN A 339 -15.00 -28.82 0.51
C ASN A 339 -16.37 -28.42 1.09
N GLY A 340 -17.21 -27.72 0.33
CA GLY A 340 -18.55 -27.31 0.73
C GLY A 340 -18.64 -25.97 1.47
N ALA A 341 -17.52 -25.36 1.86
CA ALA A 341 -17.52 -24.08 2.57
C ALA A 341 -18.19 -22.94 1.76
N LEU A 342 -18.03 -22.95 0.43
CA LEU A 342 -18.71 -22.00 -0.44
C LEU A 342 -20.24 -22.16 -0.39
N SER A 343 -20.75 -23.41 -0.36
CA SER A 343 -22.18 -23.68 -0.22
C SER A 343 -22.70 -23.17 1.12
N ASP A 344 -22.01 -23.44 2.22
CA ASP A 344 -22.41 -22.96 3.55
C ASP A 344 -22.53 -21.43 3.60
N MET A 345 -21.62 -20.69 2.95
CA MET A 345 -21.69 -19.22 2.85
C MET A 345 -22.88 -18.73 2.01
N ILE A 346 -23.14 -19.38 0.86
CA ILE A 346 -24.26 -19.04 -0.03
C ILE A 346 -25.60 -19.33 0.67
N ASP A 347 -25.73 -20.47 1.32
CA ASP A 347 -26.94 -20.88 2.02
C ASP A 347 -27.27 -19.94 3.20
N ALA A 348 -26.22 -19.34 3.81
CA ALA A 348 -26.40 -18.31 4.83
C ALA A 348 -26.90 -16.96 4.25
N GLY A 349 -26.83 -16.75 2.93
CA GLY A 349 -27.27 -15.53 2.26
C GLY A 349 -26.13 -14.57 1.89
N ALA A 350 -24.89 -15.04 1.85
CA ALA A 350 -23.75 -14.24 1.38
C ALA A 350 -23.75 -14.08 -0.16
N ARG A 351 -23.39 -12.89 -0.64
CA ARG A 351 -23.05 -12.67 -2.04
C ARG A 351 -21.56 -12.93 -2.22
N ILE A 352 -21.25 -13.87 -3.11
CA ILE A 352 -19.85 -14.19 -3.42
C ILE A 352 -19.37 -13.28 -4.54
N LEU A 353 -18.25 -12.59 -4.30
CA LEU A 353 -17.60 -11.71 -5.24
C LEU A 353 -16.44 -12.45 -5.91
N GLU A 354 -15.95 -11.89 -7.01
CA GLU A 354 -14.70 -12.36 -7.61
C GLU A 354 -13.48 -12.10 -6.71
N SER A 355 -12.41 -12.84 -6.94
CA SER A 355 -11.14 -12.72 -6.20
C SER A 355 -10.39 -11.46 -6.65
N ALA A 356 -10.76 -10.31 -6.08
CA ALA A 356 -10.27 -9.00 -6.47
C ALA A 356 -10.22 -8.01 -5.30
N CYS A 357 -9.41 -6.97 -5.42
CA CYS A 357 -9.25 -5.92 -4.42
C CYS A 357 -10.30 -4.80 -4.53
N GLY A 358 -11.06 -4.73 -5.62
CA GLY A 358 -12.00 -3.65 -5.95
C GLY A 358 -12.88 -3.14 -4.80
N PRO A 359 -13.53 -3.98 -3.99
CA PRO A 359 -14.35 -3.53 -2.87
C PRO A 359 -13.60 -2.69 -1.82
N CYS A 360 -12.29 -2.92 -1.64
CA CYS A 360 -11.46 -2.16 -0.69
C CYS A 360 -11.32 -0.68 -1.08
N ILE A 361 -11.31 -0.38 -2.36
CA ILE A 361 -11.26 0.99 -2.89
C ILE A 361 -12.65 1.55 -3.22
N GLY A 362 -13.71 0.90 -2.72
CA GLY A 362 -15.10 1.35 -2.87
C GLY A 362 -15.78 0.93 -4.17
N MET A 363 -15.17 0.08 -5.00
CA MET A 363 -15.78 -0.40 -6.24
C MET A 363 -16.80 -1.50 -5.97
N GLY A 364 -18.04 -1.30 -6.42
CA GLY A 364 -19.10 -2.31 -6.41
C GLY A 364 -19.73 -2.64 -5.04
N GLN A 365 -19.17 -2.14 -3.93
CA GLN A 365 -19.61 -2.45 -2.57
C GLN A 365 -19.62 -1.19 -1.68
N SER A 366 -20.37 -0.18 -2.09
CA SER A 366 -20.61 1.02 -1.28
C SER A 366 -21.70 0.74 -0.24
N PRO A 367 -21.58 1.22 1.01
CA PRO A 367 -22.70 1.28 1.94
C PRO A 367 -23.71 2.33 1.47
N ASN A 368 -24.94 2.26 1.99
CA ASN A 368 -25.94 3.32 1.84
C ASN A 368 -25.49 4.63 2.51
N SER A 369 -26.19 5.73 2.22
CA SER A 369 -25.90 7.04 2.82
C SER A 369 -25.93 6.95 4.35
N ALA A 370 -24.88 7.45 5.01
CA ALA A 370 -24.67 7.38 6.45
C ALA A 370 -24.70 5.96 7.03
N GLY A 371 -24.60 4.92 6.19
CA GLY A 371 -24.71 3.51 6.60
C GLY A 371 -23.48 3.02 7.35
N VAL A 372 -23.68 2.04 8.23
CA VAL A 372 -22.61 1.36 8.96
C VAL A 372 -22.17 0.12 8.21
N SER A 373 -20.87 0.08 7.85
CA SER A 373 -20.27 -1.07 7.17
C SER A 373 -19.13 -1.65 8.00
N LEU A 374 -19.18 -2.94 8.28
CA LEU A 374 -18.08 -3.69 8.91
C LEU A 374 -17.24 -4.34 7.81
N ARG A 375 -15.94 -4.13 7.84
CA ARG A 375 -15.03 -4.63 6.80
C ARG A 375 -13.81 -5.31 7.39
N THR A 376 -13.42 -6.43 6.82
CA THR A 376 -12.15 -7.09 7.18
C THR A 376 -10.96 -6.47 6.44
N PHE A 377 -11.14 -5.33 5.83
CA PHE A 377 -10.17 -4.59 5.02
C PHE A 377 -9.16 -3.84 5.92
N ASN A 378 -8.32 -3.02 5.31
CA ASN A 378 -7.21 -2.36 6.00
C ASN A 378 -7.37 -0.85 6.16
N ARG A 379 -8.30 -0.20 5.46
CA ARG A 379 -8.52 1.27 5.49
C ARG A 379 -9.98 1.63 5.64
N ASN A 380 -10.24 2.65 6.46
CA ASN A 380 -11.56 3.18 6.75
C ASN A 380 -11.61 4.72 6.73
N PHE A 381 -10.76 5.34 5.90
CA PHE A 381 -10.72 6.80 5.78
C PHE A 381 -12.07 7.37 5.36
N GLU A 382 -12.34 8.60 5.80
CA GLU A 382 -13.57 9.34 5.46
C GLU A 382 -13.79 9.40 3.93
N GLY A 383 -15.00 9.07 3.51
CA GLY A 383 -15.37 9.10 2.08
C GLY A 383 -14.72 8.03 1.19
N ARG A 384 -13.90 7.12 1.72
CA ARG A 384 -13.28 6.06 0.92
C ARG A 384 -14.30 5.10 0.31
N SER A 385 -15.40 4.87 1.00
CA SER A 385 -16.51 4.03 0.52
C SER A 385 -17.83 4.62 1.00
N GLY A 386 -18.76 4.87 0.07
CA GLY A 386 -20.03 5.48 0.38
C GLY A 386 -19.96 7.01 0.53
N THR A 387 -20.87 7.55 1.34
CA THR A 387 -20.88 8.97 1.69
C THR A 387 -19.82 9.29 2.74
N ALA A 388 -19.42 10.55 2.88
CA ALA A 388 -18.41 10.96 3.86
C ALA A 388 -18.80 10.64 5.31
N ASP A 389 -20.10 10.65 5.61
CA ASP A 389 -20.69 10.32 6.91
C ASP A 389 -20.94 8.81 7.12
N ALA A 390 -20.58 7.95 6.16
CA ALA A 390 -20.71 6.50 6.32
C ALA A 390 -19.70 5.97 7.36
N GLY A 391 -20.21 5.19 8.31
CA GLY A 391 -19.42 4.60 9.40
C GLY A 391 -18.72 3.32 8.99
N ILE A 392 -17.46 3.39 8.55
CA ILE A 392 -16.68 2.21 8.17
C ILE A 392 -15.84 1.75 9.37
N TYR A 393 -16.09 0.51 9.84
CA TYR A 393 -15.33 -0.15 10.90
C TYR A 393 -14.44 -1.25 10.31
N LEU A 394 -13.20 -1.37 10.80
CA LEU A 394 -12.32 -2.48 10.46
C LEU A 394 -12.37 -3.53 11.56
N VAL A 395 -12.71 -4.75 11.20
CA VAL A 395 -12.94 -5.86 12.14
C VAL A 395 -12.31 -7.16 11.63
N SER A 396 -12.18 -8.16 12.51
CA SER A 396 -11.80 -9.52 12.13
C SER A 396 -12.90 -10.23 11.33
N PRO A 397 -12.58 -11.30 10.57
CA PRO A 397 -13.57 -12.15 9.92
C PRO A 397 -14.60 -12.72 10.90
N GLU A 398 -14.17 -13.06 12.10
CA GLU A 398 -15.02 -13.60 13.18
C GLU A 398 -16.06 -12.58 13.64
N VAL A 399 -15.64 -11.35 13.92
CA VAL A 399 -16.55 -10.23 14.28
C VAL A 399 -17.48 -9.90 13.12
N ALA A 400 -16.96 -9.89 11.89
CA ALA A 400 -17.75 -9.60 10.70
C ALA A 400 -18.87 -10.63 10.48
N ALA A 401 -18.53 -11.93 10.54
CA ALA A 401 -19.50 -13.01 10.36
C ALA A 401 -20.55 -13.03 11.49
N ALA A 402 -20.14 -12.87 12.75
CA ALA A 402 -21.06 -12.79 13.89
C ALA A 402 -22.04 -11.62 13.75
N SER A 403 -21.52 -10.46 13.34
CA SER A 403 -22.33 -9.26 13.15
C SER A 403 -23.30 -9.37 11.96
N ALA A 404 -22.90 -10.09 10.91
CA ALA A 404 -23.78 -10.37 9.78
C ALA A 404 -25.01 -11.20 10.19
N ILE A 405 -24.84 -12.14 11.12
CA ILE A 405 -25.92 -12.97 11.64
C ILE A 405 -26.88 -12.17 12.53
N THR A 406 -26.35 -11.35 13.42
CA THR A 406 -27.13 -10.65 14.45
C THR A 406 -27.73 -9.32 13.98
N GLY A 407 -27.15 -8.68 12.95
CA GLY A 407 -27.54 -7.34 12.49
C GLY A 407 -26.93 -6.19 13.29
N TYR A 408 -26.03 -6.49 14.23
CA TYR A 408 -25.36 -5.51 15.09
C TYR A 408 -23.87 -5.84 15.21
N LEU A 409 -23.05 -4.85 15.51
CA LEU A 409 -21.66 -5.10 15.93
C LEU A 409 -21.70 -6.02 17.15
N THR A 410 -21.15 -7.22 16.99
CA THR A 410 -21.32 -8.34 17.94
C THR A 410 -19.95 -8.88 18.34
N ASP A 411 -19.76 -9.08 19.63
CA ASP A 411 -18.64 -9.87 20.13
C ASP A 411 -18.84 -11.32 19.70
N PRO A 412 -17.95 -11.90 18.89
CA PRO A 412 -18.18 -13.25 18.35
C PRO A 412 -18.20 -14.33 19.45
N ARG A 413 -17.64 -14.06 20.63
CA ARG A 413 -17.69 -14.94 21.81
C ARG A 413 -19.12 -15.21 22.28
N ASP A 414 -20.05 -14.32 21.98
CA ASP A 414 -21.49 -14.50 22.29
C ASP A 414 -22.13 -15.60 21.45
N LEU A 415 -21.50 -16.08 20.38
CA LEU A 415 -21.99 -17.20 19.57
C LEU A 415 -21.74 -18.58 20.20
N GLY A 416 -21.01 -18.65 21.30
CA GLY A 416 -20.70 -19.87 22.03
C GLY A 416 -19.36 -20.46 21.66
N GLU A 417 -19.31 -21.78 21.47
CA GLU A 417 -18.05 -22.50 21.21
C GLU A 417 -17.50 -22.19 19.80
N PHE A 418 -16.18 -21.96 19.70
CA PHE A 418 -15.52 -21.70 18.42
C PHE A 418 -15.54 -22.98 17.56
N PRO A 419 -16.00 -22.92 16.31
CA PRO A 419 -16.04 -24.09 15.45
C PRO A 419 -14.63 -24.60 15.13
N GLU A 420 -14.48 -25.92 15.05
CA GLU A 420 -13.22 -26.54 14.61
C GLU A 420 -12.95 -26.24 13.14
N ILE A 421 -11.73 -25.81 12.84
CA ILE A 421 -11.28 -25.49 11.48
C ILE A 421 -10.20 -26.48 11.09
N ILE A 422 -10.46 -27.28 10.07
CA ILE A 422 -9.52 -28.25 9.53
C ILE A 422 -9.04 -27.76 8.18
N LEU A 423 -7.74 -27.47 8.07
CA LEU A 423 -7.08 -27.14 6.81
C LEU A 423 -6.46 -28.41 6.19
N PRO A 424 -6.44 -28.52 4.86
CA PRO A 424 -5.75 -29.61 4.20
C PRO A 424 -4.22 -29.46 4.29
N ASP A 425 -3.51 -30.59 4.31
CA ASP A 425 -2.05 -30.62 4.30
C ASP A 425 -1.46 -30.21 2.94
N GLU A 426 -2.23 -30.36 1.86
CA GLU A 426 -1.85 -30.00 0.50
C GLU A 426 -2.90 -29.09 -0.13
N PHE A 427 -2.45 -28.04 -0.82
CA PHE A 427 -3.34 -27.12 -1.51
C PHE A 427 -3.46 -27.49 -2.99
N ILE A 428 -4.59 -27.14 -3.60
CA ILE A 428 -4.84 -27.37 -5.01
C ILE A 428 -4.05 -26.34 -5.84
N ILE A 429 -3.02 -26.80 -6.52
CA ILE A 429 -2.14 -25.94 -7.31
C ILE A 429 -2.55 -25.99 -8.77
N ASN A 430 -2.84 -24.82 -9.34
CA ASN A 430 -3.15 -24.68 -10.75
C ASN A 430 -2.77 -23.28 -11.25
N ASP A 431 -1.61 -23.16 -11.86
CA ASP A 431 -1.04 -21.88 -12.32
C ASP A 431 -1.47 -21.47 -13.74
N ASN A 432 -2.53 -22.05 -14.29
CA ASN A 432 -3.02 -21.77 -15.65
C ASN A 432 -3.48 -20.32 -15.88
N MET A 433 -3.65 -19.53 -14.82
CA MET A 433 -3.96 -18.11 -14.87
C MET A 433 -2.72 -17.21 -14.79
N VAL A 434 -1.53 -17.78 -14.67
CA VAL A 434 -0.25 -17.05 -14.72
C VAL A 434 0.36 -17.26 -16.12
N ALA A 435 0.30 -16.21 -16.95
CA ALA A 435 0.93 -16.27 -18.27
C ALA A 435 2.43 -15.98 -18.15
N MET A 436 3.22 -16.82 -18.83
CA MET A 436 4.67 -16.66 -18.91
C MET A 436 5.03 -15.60 -19.94
N PRO A 437 6.13 -14.86 -19.76
CA PRO A 437 6.62 -13.92 -20.76
C PRO A 437 7.12 -14.66 -22.01
N ALA A 438 7.21 -13.92 -23.11
CA ALA A 438 7.86 -14.41 -24.32
C ALA A 438 9.37 -14.59 -24.08
N THR A 439 9.96 -15.52 -24.81
CA THR A 439 11.43 -15.61 -24.88
C THR A 439 12.03 -14.33 -25.47
N PRO A 440 13.31 -14.00 -25.21
CA PRO A 440 13.93 -12.79 -25.76
C PRO A 440 13.87 -12.70 -27.31
N VAL A 441 13.79 -13.84 -28.00
CA VAL A 441 13.63 -13.87 -29.45
C VAL A 441 12.21 -13.52 -29.87
N GLU A 442 11.21 -14.14 -29.24
CA GLU A 442 9.80 -13.92 -29.54
C GLU A 442 9.33 -12.51 -29.08
N ALA A 443 9.98 -11.96 -28.05
CA ALA A 443 9.65 -10.64 -27.50
C ALA A 443 9.75 -9.51 -28.54
N LYS A 444 10.62 -9.66 -29.57
CA LYS A 444 10.79 -8.68 -30.64
C LYS A 444 9.52 -8.51 -31.48
N ASP A 445 8.76 -9.60 -31.66
CA ASP A 445 7.54 -9.64 -32.46
C ASP A 445 6.27 -9.39 -31.63
N VAL A 446 6.41 -9.18 -30.31
CA VAL A 446 5.26 -8.87 -29.45
C VAL A 446 4.82 -7.43 -29.66
N GLU A 447 3.62 -7.26 -30.18
CA GLU A 447 2.94 -5.98 -30.28
C GLU A 447 2.31 -5.59 -28.94
N VAL A 448 2.58 -4.34 -28.51
CA VAL A 448 1.95 -3.75 -27.33
C VAL A 448 0.79 -2.88 -27.79
N MET A 449 -0.40 -3.13 -27.26
CA MET A 449 -1.60 -2.39 -27.64
C MET A 449 -1.83 -1.20 -26.70
N TYR A 450 -1.83 0.01 -27.25
CA TYR A 450 -2.16 1.24 -26.54
C TYR A 450 -3.63 1.59 -26.81
N GLY A 451 -4.43 1.64 -25.75
CA GLY A 451 -5.79 2.16 -25.85
C GLY A 451 -5.81 3.70 -26.00
N PRO A 452 -6.91 4.29 -26.46
CA PRO A 452 -7.02 5.74 -26.67
C PRO A 452 -6.83 6.55 -25.39
N ASN A 453 -7.06 5.94 -24.23
CA ASN A 453 -6.90 6.56 -22.92
C ASN A 453 -5.46 6.50 -22.38
N ILE A 454 -4.59 5.64 -22.92
CA ILE A 454 -3.20 5.52 -22.49
C ILE A 454 -2.37 6.63 -23.13
N LYS A 455 -1.82 7.55 -22.32
CA LYS A 455 -1.06 8.72 -22.77
C LYS A 455 0.41 8.58 -22.35
N PRO A 456 1.34 9.19 -23.12
CA PRO A 456 2.74 9.20 -22.75
C PRO A 456 2.98 9.71 -21.33
N PHE A 457 4.02 9.20 -20.68
CA PHE A 457 4.43 9.65 -19.35
C PHE A 457 4.82 11.15 -19.39
N PRO A 458 4.35 11.98 -18.44
CA PRO A 458 4.72 13.39 -18.39
C PRO A 458 6.19 13.55 -18.04
N THR A 459 6.91 14.37 -18.79
CA THR A 459 8.32 14.71 -18.54
C THR A 459 8.42 16.07 -17.88
N SER A 460 9.48 16.28 -17.10
CA SER A 460 9.81 17.55 -16.48
C SER A 460 11.16 18.09 -17.00
N GLU A 461 11.35 19.39 -16.87
CA GLU A 461 12.62 20.06 -17.18
C GLU A 461 13.55 20.08 -15.95
N PRO A 462 14.88 20.13 -16.15
CA PRO A 462 15.81 20.35 -15.06
C PRO A 462 15.46 21.59 -14.22
N MET A 463 15.80 21.53 -12.94
CA MET A 463 15.49 22.60 -12.01
C MET A 463 16.16 23.93 -12.37
N GLY A 464 15.39 25.01 -12.42
CA GLY A 464 15.91 26.38 -12.61
C GLY A 464 16.62 26.92 -11.37
N ASP A 465 17.34 28.04 -11.53
CA ASP A 465 18.11 28.64 -10.43
C ASP A 465 17.22 29.17 -9.30
N ASP A 466 16.05 29.71 -9.65
CA ASP A 466 15.04 30.25 -8.74
C ASP A 466 13.69 29.61 -8.97
N ILE A 467 12.86 29.53 -7.94
CA ILE A 467 11.44 29.20 -8.04
C ILE A 467 10.64 30.39 -7.51
N THR A 468 10.00 31.14 -8.39
CA THR A 468 9.06 32.21 -8.02
C THR A 468 7.69 31.87 -8.58
N ALA A 469 6.70 31.73 -7.71
CA ALA A 469 5.33 31.38 -8.07
C ALA A 469 4.37 31.76 -6.95
N LYS A 470 3.05 31.83 -7.27
CA LYS A 470 2.02 32.03 -6.25
C LYS A 470 1.81 30.77 -5.39
N ALA A 471 1.42 30.98 -4.13
CA ALA A 471 0.79 29.95 -3.30
C ALA A 471 -0.58 29.60 -3.88
N VAL A 472 -0.60 28.68 -4.85
CA VAL A 472 -1.82 28.36 -5.62
C VAL A 472 -2.84 27.57 -4.81
N LEU A 473 -2.40 26.97 -3.69
CA LEU A 473 -3.27 26.24 -2.77
C LEU A 473 -2.67 26.23 -1.37
N LYS A 474 -3.50 26.43 -0.36
CA LYS A 474 -3.17 26.19 1.05
C LYS A 474 -4.15 25.19 1.64
N VAL A 475 -3.63 24.09 2.18
CA VAL A 475 -4.40 22.97 2.76
C VAL A 475 -3.92 22.66 4.17
N GLY A 476 -4.78 22.09 5.00
CA GLY A 476 -4.51 21.77 6.39
C GLY A 476 -3.63 20.55 6.63
N ASP A 477 -3.72 20.01 7.82
CA ASP A 477 -3.04 18.79 8.23
C ASP A 477 -3.72 17.53 7.66
N ASP A 478 -3.00 16.41 7.68
CA ASP A 478 -3.48 15.07 7.30
C ASP A 478 -4.09 14.98 5.88
N ILE A 479 -3.54 15.74 4.94
CA ILE A 479 -3.90 15.63 3.53
C ILE A 479 -3.47 14.26 3.00
N THR A 480 -4.46 13.49 2.54
CA THR A 480 -4.22 12.17 1.96
C THR A 480 -3.91 12.26 0.47
N THR A 481 -3.34 11.19 -0.10
CA THR A 481 -3.18 11.07 -1.55
C THR A 481 -4.53 11.06 -2.27
N ASP A 482 -5.64 10.68 -1.60
CA ASP A 482 -7.00 10.79 -2.13
C ASP A 482 -7.52 12.24 -2.17
N HIS A 483 -7.10 13.09 -1.25
CA HIS A 483 -7.38 14.53 -1.29
C HIS A 483 -6.65 15.20 -2.45
N ILE A 484 -5.41 14.79 -2.73
CA ILE A 484 -4.59 15.35 -3.83
C ILE A 484 -5.10 14.86 -5.18
N MET A 485 -5.30 13.55 -5.31
CA MET A 485 -5.81 12.92 -6.52
C MET A 485 -6.79 11.81 -6.16
N PRO A 486 -8.10 12.08 -6.26
CA PRO A 486 -9.13 11.11 -5.92
C PRO A 486 -9.00 9.78 -6.67
N ALA A 487 -9.40 8.67 -6.02
CA ALA A 487 -9.33 7.32 -6.55
C ALA A 487 -10.70 6.64 -6.70
N GLY A 488 -11.77 7.38 -6.71
CA GLY A 488 -13.11 6.81 -6.85
C GLY A 488 -13.33 6.11 -8.20
N ALA A 489 -14.34 5.24 -8.28
CA ALA A 489 -14.66 4.43 -9.46
C ALA A 489 -14.80 5.23 -10.78
N LYS A 490 -15.17 6.49 -10.70
CA LYS A 490 -15.26 7.39 -11.86
C LYS A 490 -13.90 7.85 -12.41
N ILE A 491 -12.85 7.81 -11.61
CA ILE A 491 -11.53 8.38 -11.92
C ILE A 491 -10.51 7.28 -12.20
N LEU A 492 -10.63 6.16 -11.50
CA LEU A 492 -9.76 5.00 -11.63
C LEU A 492 -9.51 4.55 -13.09
N PRO A 493 -10.52 4.54 -13.99
CA PRO A 493 -10.32 4.13 -15.38
C PRO A 493 -9.37 5.02 -16.20
N TYR A 494 -9.12 6.26 -15.75
CA TYR A 494 -8.33 7.26 -16.49
C TYR A 494 -6.90 7.41 -15.95
N ARG A 495 -6.39 6.48 -15.18
CA ARG A 495 -5.08 6.61 -14.51
C ARG A 495 -3.90 6.78 -15.45
N SER A 496 -3.95 6.21 -16.64
CA SER A 496 -2.94 6.40 -17.69
C SER A 496 -3.11 7.69 -18.49
N ASN A 497 -4.07 8.55 -18.12
CA ASN A 497 -4.38 9.82 -18.80
C ASN A 497 -4.21 11.01 -17.84
N ILE A 498 -2.96 11.38 -17.57
CA ILE A 498 -2.65 12.51 -16.69
C ILE A 498 -3.33 13.83 -17.12
N PRO A 499 -3.38 14.17 -18.42
CA PRO A 499 -4.13 15.35 -18.87
C PRO A 499 -5.61 15.35 -18.45
N PHE A 500 -6.30 14.21 -18.57
CA PHE A 500 -7.68 14.06 -18.11
C PHE A 500 -7.79 14.16 -16.60
N LEU A 501 -6.90 13.48 -15.87
CA LEU A 501 -6.89 13.47 -14.41
C LEU A 501 -6.66 14.85 -13.81
N SER A 502 -5.95 15.72 -14.53
CA SER A 502 -5.60 17.07 -14.04
C SER A 502 -6.79 17.92 -13.60
N GLN A 503 -7.98 17.68 -14.18
CA GLN A 503 -9.20 18.40 -13.81
C GLN A 503 -9.75 18.03 -12.41
N TYR A 504 -9.31 16.92 -11.83
CA TYR A 504 -9.75 16.44 -10.51
C TYR A 504 -8.73 16.72 -9.39
N CYS A 505 -7.55 17.24 -9.74
CA CYS A 505 -6.48 17.51 -8.79
C CYS A 505 -6.95 18.43 -7.67
N PHE A 506 -6.79 18.00 -6.41
CA PHE A 506 -7.28 18.68 -5.20
C PHE A 506 -8.78 19.01 -5.21
N GLY A 507 -9.56 18.41 -6.08
CA GLY A 507 -10.99 18.71 -6.22
C GLY A 507 -11.82 18.44 -4.95
N VAL A 508 -11.32 17.65 -4.02
CA VAL A 508 -11.92 17.42 -2.69
C VAL A 508 -11.67 18.63 -1.78
N CYS A 509 -10.49 19.26 -1.88
CA CYS A 509 -10.08 20.40 -1.05
C CYS A 509 -10.55 21.73 -1.66
N ASP A 510 -10.36 21.88 -2.97
CA ASP A 510 -10.67 23.10 -3.73
C ASP A 510 -10.94 22.77 -5.20
N LYS A 511 -12.22 22.80 -5.59
CA LYS A 511 -12.65 22.50 -6.96
C LYS A 511 -12.12 23.48 -8.01
N THR A 512 -11.66 24.65 -7.61
CA THR A 512 -11.15 25.68 -8.52
C THR A 512 -9.64 25.60 -8.73
N PHE A 513 -8.94 24.73 -7.99
CA PHE A 513 -7.50 24.59 -8.08
C PHE A 513 -6.98 24.30 -9.50
N PRO A 514 -7.54 23.34 -10.28
CA PRO A 514 -7.03 23.03 -11.60
C PRO A 514 -7.08 24.23 -12.58
N GLU A 515 -8.13 25.01 -12.51
CA GLU A 515 -8.29 26.21 -13.36
C GLU A 515 -7.33 27.32 -12.91
N ARG A 516 -7.20 27.52 -11.61
CA ARG A 516 -6.31 28.53 -11.02
C ARG A 516 -4.86 28.27 -11.39
N ILE A 517 -4.35 27.05 -11.20
CA ILE A 517 -2.95 26.76 -11.53
C ILE A 517 -2.69 26.81 -13.05
N LYS A 518 -3.65 26.40 -13.88
CA LYS A 518 -3.53 26.55 -15.34
C LYS A 518 -3.43 28.02 -15.77
N SER A 519 -4.16 28.91 -15.12
CA SER A 519 -4.08 30.35 -15.42
C SER A 519 -2.74 30.98 -14.98
N GLU A 520 -2.14 30.47 -13.90
CA GLU A 520 -0.85 30.95 -13.38
C GLU A 520 0.35 30.27 -14.08
N GLY A 521 0.15 29.11 -14.71
CA GLY A 521 1.17 28.33 -15.42
C GLY A 521 2.16 27.60 -14.52
N LYS A 522 2.36 28.07 -13.28
CA LYS A 522 3.20 27.43 -12.23
C LYS A 522 2.72 27.82 -10.84
N GLY A 523 3.02 26.99 -9.84
CA GLY A 523 2.55 27.23 -8.49
C GLY A 523 3.36 26.55 -7.39
N ILE A 524 3.16 27.01 -6.16
CA ILE A 524 3.64 26.38 -4.92
C ILE A 524 2.40 25.96 -4.11
N VAL A 525 2.41 24.75 -3.59
CA VAL A 525 1.37 24.25 -2.68
C VAL A 525 1.86 24.36 -1.25
N ILE A 526 1.01 24.89 -0.35
CA ILE A 526 1.28 24.99 1.08
C ILE A 526 0.42 23.97 1.81
N GLY A 527 1.06 23.09 2.58
CA GLY A 527 0.38 22.01 3.32
C GLY A 527 0.67 22.04 4.82
N GLY A 528 -0.18 21.38 5.60
CA GLY A 528 0.00 21.17 7.03
C GLY A 528 0.89 19.97 7.36
N ALA A 529 0.67 19.34 8.51
CA ALA A 529 1.40 18.17 8.96
C ALA A 529 0.93 16.89 8.26
N ASN A 530 1.84 15.89 8.14
CA ASN A 530 1.55 14.56 7.57
C ASN A 530 0.94 14.62 6.16
N TYR A 531 1.44 15.51 5.32
CA TYR A 531 0.96 15.70 3.96
C TYR A 531 1.28 14.49 3.06
N GLY A 532 0.27 14.00 2.36
CA GLY A 532 0.40 12.89 1.40
C GLY A 532 0.26 11.49 2.01
N GLN A 533 -0.34 11.35 3.20
CA GLN A 533 -0.59 10.03 3.80
C GLN A 533 -1.50 9.15 2.91
N GLY A 534 -1.41 7.84 3.07
CA GLY A 534 -2.29 6.86 2.42
C GLY A 534 -1.61 6.04 1.34
N SER A 535 -2.19 6.02 0.12
CA SER A 535 -1.74 5.16 -0.98
C SER A 535 -0.39 5.56 -1.56
N SER A 536 0.36 4.58 -2.08
CA SER A 536 1.63 4.77 -2.81
C SER A 536 1.48 5.43 -4.20
N ARG A 537 0.29 5.92 -4.54
CA ARG A 537 -0.02 6.47 -5.87
C ARG A 537 0.85 7.67 -6.21
N GLU A 538 1.70 7.49 -7.22
CA GLU A 538 2.52 8.56 -7.79
C GLU A 538 1.69 9.64 -8.51
N HIS A 539 0.46 9.32 -8.94
CA HIS A 539 -0.48 10.31 -9.53
C HIS A 539 -0.68 11.54 -8.65
N ALA A 540 -0.57 11.37 -7.32
CA ALA A 540 -0.62 12.48 -6.38
C ALA A 540 0.61 13.42 -6.48
N ALA A 541 1.66 13.03 -7.19
CA ALA A 541 2.80 13.87 -7.56
C ALA A 541 2.79 14.23 -9.05
N LEU A 542 2.51 13.25 -9.93
CA LEU A 542 2.54 13.46 -11.39
C LEU A 542 1.47 14.43 -11.89
N VAL A 543 0.26 14.39 -11.31
CA VAL A 543 -0.82 15.32 -11.73
C VAL A 543 -0.51 16.75 -11.30
N PRO A 544 -0.10 17.05 -10.06
CA PRO A 544 0.44 18.37 -9.70
C PRO A 544 1.61 18.81 -10.58
N LEU A 545 2.56 17.91 -10.89
CA LEU A 545 3.67 18.21 -11.81
C LEU A 545 3.15 18.66 -13.18
N TYR A 546 2.25 17.88 -13.78
CA TYR A 546 1.65 18.21 -15.08
C TYR A 546 0.95 19.58 -15.08
N LEU A 547 0.33 19.95 -13.97
CA LEU A 547 -0.31 21.25 -13.79
C LEU A 547 0.67 22.40 -13.53
N GLY A 548 1.95 22.11 -13.29
CA GLY A 548 3.00 23.12 -13.08
C GLY A 548 3.36 23.40 -11.62
N VAL A 549 2.98 22.53 -10.67
CA VAL A 549 3.48 22.63 -9.29
C VAL A 549 4.99 22.43 -9.29
N LYS A 550 5.75 23.38 -8.72
CA LYS A 550 7.22 23.36 -8.65
C LYS A 550 7.76 22.97 -7.28
N ALA A 551 7.05 23.31 -6.24
CA ALA A 551 7.40 22.98 -4.87
C ALA A 551 6.15 22.75 -4.02
N VAL A 552 6.30 21.93 -3.00
CA VAL A 552 5.32 21.74 -1.93
C VAL A 552 6.00 22.07 -0.62
N ILE A 553 5.45 23.00 0.16
CA ILE A 553 6.01 23.45 1.45
C ILE A 553 5.03 23.06 2.56
N THR A 554 5.47 22.28 3.53
CA THR A 554 4.59 21.70 4.54
C THR A 554 5.18 21.78 5.95
N LYS A 555 4.39 21.43 6.96
CA LYS A 555 4.90 21.16 8.31
C LYS A 555 5.64 19.81 8.38
N SER A 556 5.11 18.77 7.69
CA SER A 556 5.76 17.45 7.53
C SER A 556 5.12 16.63 6.41
N PHE A 557 5.85 15.64 5.88
CA PHE A 557 5.41 14.75 4.81
C PHE A 557 5.21 13.31 5.28
N ALA A 558 4.30 12.59 4.62
CA ALA A 558 4.27 11.14 4.63
C ALA A 558 5.40 10.59 3.72
N ARG A 559 6.06 9.50 4.15
CA ARG A 559 7.28 8.95 3.54
C ARG A 559 7.16 8.71 2.03
N ILE A 560 6.19 7.88 1.61
CA ILE A 560 6.07 7.47 0.20
C ILE A 560 5.75 8.67 -0.69
N HIS A 561 4.90 9.58 -0.22
CA HIS A 561 4.54 10.74 -1.01
C HIS A 561 5.69 11.73 -1.18
N CYS A 562 6.51 11.93 -0.14
CA CYS A 562 7.74 12.72 -0.24
C CYS A 562 8.69 12.15 -1.31
N ALA A 563 8.89 10.82 -1.31
CA ALA A 563 9.67 10.14 -2.33
C ALA A 563 9.07 10.33 -3.74
N ASN A 564 7.75 10.21 -3.89
CA ASN A 564 7.08 10.44 -5.17
C ASN A 564 7.22 11.89 -5.67
N LEU A 565 7.19 12.89 -4.78
CA LEU A 565 7.44 14.29 -5.16
C LEU A 565 8.87 14.46 -5.69
N ILE A 566 9.87 13.90 -5.00
CA ILE A 566 11.27 13.93 -5.42
C ILE A 566 11.42 13.25 -6.78
N ASN A 567 10.87 12.05 -6.93
CA ASN A 567 10.94 11.27 -8.16
C ASN A 567 10.27 11.99 -9.34
N ALA A 568 9.19 12.72 -9.08
CA ALA A 568 8.52 13.55 -10.08
C ALA A 568 9.26 14.87 -10.39
N GLY A 569 10.25 15.28 -9.60
CA GLY A 569 10.96 16.54 -9.75
C GLY A 569 10.26 17.74 -9.12
N ILE A 570 9.31 17.50 -8.18
CA ILE A 570 8.70 18.55 -7.36
C ILE A 570 9.47 18.66 -6.06
N LEU A 571 9.96 19.86 -5.73
CA LEU A 571 10.79 20.11 -4.55
C LEU A 571 9.94 20.04 -3.25
N PRO A 572 10.16 19.05 -2.36
CA PRO A 572 9.51 19.01 -1.06
C PRO A 572 10.32 19.82 -0.05
N LEU A 573 9.64 20.72 0.66
CA LEU A 573 10.23 21.62 1.66
C LEU A 573 9.41 21.60 2.93
N THR A 574 10.07 21.81 4.07
CA THR A 574 9.37 21.96 5.35
C THR A 574 9.68 23.30 6.00
N PHE A 575 8.71 23.86 6.71
CA PHE A 575 8.94 25.02 7.54
C PHE A 575 9.90 24.68 8.67
N GLN A 576 10.90 25.52 8.92
CA GLN A 576 11.77 25.37 10.09
C GLN A 576 10.98 25.69 11.37
N ASN A 577 10.15 26.72 11.33
CA ASN A 577 9.16 27.01 12.36
C ASN A 577 7.75 26.71 11.83
N ALA A 578 7.08 25.73 12.43
CA ALA A 578 5.74 25.30 12.00
C ALA A 578 4.68 26.43 12.01
N ASP A 579 4.84 27.45 12.84
CA ASP A 579 3.94 28.59 12.95
C ASP A 579 3.99 29.52 11.72
N ASP A 580 5.05 29.44 10.91
CA ASP A 580 5.18 30.21 9.67
C ASP A 580 4.17 29.79 8.61
N TYR A 581 3.67 28.55 8.70
CA TYR A 581 2.54 28.09 7.89
C TYR A 581 1.34 29.03 8.00
N ASP A 582 1.01 29.50 9.18
CA ASP A 582 -0.18 30.34 9.42
C ASP A 582 -0.04 31.74 8.80
N LYS A 583 1.18 32.22 8.62
CA LYS A 583 1.50 33.54 8.04
C LYS A 583 1.33 33.61 6.53
N ILE A 584 1.39 32.47 5.82
CA ILE A 584 1.24 32.42 4.37
C ILE A 584 -0.24 32.29 4.01
N SER A 585 -0.70 33.08 3.05
CA SER A 585 -2.05 33.03 2.50
C SER A 585 -2.05 32.48 1.08
N GLN A 586 -3.14 31.79 0.71
CA GLN A 586 -3.34 31.42 -0.69
C GLN A 586 -3.39 32.67 -1.56
N GLY A 587 -2.66 32.67 -2.67
CA GLY A 587 -2.52 33.83 -3.55
C GLY A 587 -1.28 34.68 -3.29
N ASP A 588 -0.58 34.50 -2.15
CA ASP A 588 0.70 35.19 -1.90
C ASP A 588 1.72 34.82 -2.98
N GLU A 589 2.48 35.79 -3.46
CA GLU A 589 3.60 35.58 -4.36
C GLU A 589 4.83 35.18 -3.55
N LEU A 590 5.36 33.99 -3.80
CA LEU A 590 6.46 33.38 -3.05
C LEU A 590 7.67 33.22 -3.94
N SER A 591 8.88 33.42 -3.39
CA SER A 591 10.15 33.24 -4.08
C SER A 591 11.15 32.44 -3.27
N LEU A 592 11.71 31.42 -3.88
CA LEU A 592 12.85 30.62 -3.42
C LEU A 592 14.07 31.04 -4.25
N LYS A 593 14.68 32.17 -3.91
CA LYS A 593 15.80 32.76 -4.63
C LYS A 593 17.09 31.96 -4.40
N GLY A 594 17.81 31.62 -5.47
CA GLY A 594 19.05 30.85 -5.38
C GLY A 594 18.86 29.44 -4.82
N ILE A 595 17.66 28.87 -4.92
CA ILE A 595 17.35 27.56 -4.32
C ILE A 595 18.22 26.44 -4.92
N LYS A 596 18.56 26.51 -6.21
CA LYS A 596 19.48 25.57 -6.85
C LYS A 596 20.85 25.62 -6.22
N ASP A 597 21.41 26.83 -6.04
CA ASP A 597 22.70 27.03 -5.37
C ASP A 597 22.67 26.56 -3.91
N ALA A 598 21.55 26.81 -3.20
CA ALA A 598 21.37 26.35 -1.83
C ALA A 598 21.41 24.81 -1.75
N ILE A 599 20.70 24.10 -2.64
CA ILE A 599 20.67 22.63 -2.69
C ILE A 599 22.04 22.07 -3.04
N VAL A 600 22.71 22.61 -4.08
CA VAL A 600 24.04 22.15 -4.54
C VAL A 600 25.09 22.31 -3.45
N ASN A 601 25.10 23.45 -2.75
CA ASN A 601 26.14 23.81 -1.80
C ASN A 601 25.74 23.60 -0.32
N ASN A 602 24.63 22.93 -0.04
CA ASN A 602 24.09 22.68 1.32
C ASN A 602 23.92 23.97 2.15
N LYS A 603 23.44 25.04 1.53
CA LYS A 603 23.19 26.32 2.20
C LYS A 603 21.78 26.37 2.76
N PRO A 604 21.51 27.16 3.82
CA PRO A 604 20.17 27.46 4.24
C PRO A 604 19.30 27.96 3.10
N ALA A 605 18.03 27.57 3.08
CA ALA A 605 17.06 28.05 2.11
C ALA A 605 16.07 28.99 2.77
N ILE A 606 15.74 30.07 2.07
CA ILE A 606 14.82 31.12 2.55
C ILE A 606 13.65 31.21 1.56
N LEU A 607 12.44 31.18 2.10
CA LEU A 607 11.22 31.50 1.39
C LEU A 607 10.87 32.96 1.62
N VAL A 608 10.84 33.74 0.54
CA VAL A 608 10.45 35.16 0.58
C VAL A 608 8.99 35.27 0.14
N ASN A 609 8.14 35.80 1.00
CA ASN A 609 6.80 36.22 0.65
C ASN A 609 6.83 37.65 0.08
N LEU A 610 6.81 37.77 -1.23
CA LEU A 610 6.89 39.06 -1.93
C LEU A 610 5.64 39.91 -1.71
N THR A 611 4.49 39.31 -1.46
CA THR A 611 3.23 40.02 -1.20
C THR A 611 3.25 40.74 0.15
N LYS A 612 3.82 40.10 1.18
CA LYS A 612 3.85 40.61 2.56
C LYS A 612 5.19 41.22 2.94
N ASN A 613 6.22 41.04 2.10
CA ASN A 613 7.61 41.43 2.35
C ASN A 613 8.16 40.80 3.66
N GLU A 614 7.96 39.48 3.77
CA GLU A 614 8.40 38.66 4.91
C GLU A 614 9.28 37.50 4.42
N GLU A 615 10.19 37.05 5.29
CA GLU A 615 11.10 35.94 5.02
C GLU A 615 10.90 34.84 6.04
N TYR A 616 11.01 33.57 5.58
CA TYR A 616 10.84 32.37 6.40
C TYR A 616 11.96 31.38 6.14
N ASP A 617 12.53 30.83 7.19
CA ASP A 617 13.49 29.75 7.10
C ASP A 617 12.79 28.44 6.74
N ILE A 618 13.31 27.75 5.72
CA ILE A 618 12.78 26.46 5.28
C ILE A 618 13.87 25.39 5.23
N ASN A 619 13.49 24.16 5.45
CA ASN A 619 14.37 23.00 5.40
C ASN A 619 14.12 22.15 4.15
N TYR A 620 15.17 21.53 3.64
CA TYR A 620 15.12 20.45 2.67
C TYR A 620 15.98 19.30 3.22
N ASP A 621 15.34 18.25 3.68
CA ASP A 621 16.01 17.04 4.16
C ASP A 621 16.16 16.06 2.98
N LEU A 622 17.19 16.31 2.17
CA LEU A 622 17.47 15.56 0.94
C LEU A 622 18.88 14.94 1.03
N SER A 623 18.96 13.64 0.77
CA SER A 623 20.25 12.98 0.53
C SER A 623 20.94 13.55 -0.73
N GLN A 624 22.22 13.29 -0.91
CA GLN A 624 22.93 13.78 -2.11
C GLN A 624 22.26 13.27 -3.39
N ARG A 625 21.91 11.99 -3.42
CA ARG A 625 21.19 11.41 -4.57
C ARG A 625 19.84 12.08 -4.82
N GLN A 626 19.07 12.37 -3.78
CA GLN A 626 17.79 13.07 -3.93
C GLN A 626 17.93 14.49 -4.46
N LYS A 627 19.01 15.19 -4.08
CA LYS A 627 19.38 16.48 -4.67
C LYS A 627 19.65 16.36 -6.15
N ASP A 628 20.45 15.37 -6.55
CA ASP A 628 20.79 15.14 -7.95
C ASP A 628 19.53 14.82 -8.77
N ILE A 629 18.60 14.04 -8.23
CA ILE A 629 17.28 13.74 -8.84
C ILE A 629 16.48 15.03 -9.05
N ILE A 630 16.33 15.85 -8.00
CA ILE A 630 15.58 17.12 -8.08
C ILE A 630 16.21 18.07 -9.09
N LEU A 631 17.53 18.18 -9.09
CA LEU A 631 18.28 19.04 -10.02
C LEU A 631 18.13 18.59 -11.48
N ALA A 632 18.06 17.28 -11.72
CA ALA A 632 17.78 16.71 -13.04
C ALA A 632 16.34 16.92 -13.51
N GLY A 633 15.43 17.35 -12.62
CA GLY A 633 14.00 17.47 -12.90
C GLY A 633 13.22 16.16 -12.68
N GLY A 634 13.76 15.23 -11.89
CA GLY A 634 13.13 13.99 -11.50
C GLY A 634 13.93 12.74 -11.80
N LEU A 635 13.50 11.62 -11.21
CA LEU A 635 14.21 10.34 -11.28
C LEU A 635 14.32 9.80 -12.71
N LEU A 636 13.28 9.99 -13.54
CA LEU A 636 13.31 9.57 -14.94
C LEU A 636 14.48 10.21 -15.70
N ASN A 637 14.67 11.52 -15.57
CA ASN A 637 15.78 12.23 -16.22
C ASN A 637 17.13 11.82 -15.63
N TYR A 638 17.20 11.71 -14.29
CA TYR A 638 18.41 11.30 -13.58
C TYR A 638 18.89 9.90 -13.99
N THR A 639 17.97 8.97 -14.22
CA THR A 639 18.31 7.56 -14.51
C THR A 639 18.54 7.28 -15.99
N LYS A 640 18.06 8.13 -16.91
CA LYS A 640 18.26 7.94 -18.36
C LYS A 640 19.72 7.75 -18.78
N GLU A 641 20.64 8.38 -18.06
CA GLU A 641 22.08 8.29 -18.33
C GLU A 641 22.71 7.01 -17.76
N SER A 642 21.96 6.24 -16.92
CA SER A 642 22.46 5.06 -16.21
C SER A 642 22.07 3.73 -16.86
N PHE A 643 21.13 3.73 -17.80
CA PHE A 643 20.63 2.58 -18.56
C PHE A 643 21.00 2.67 -20.04
#